data_b608ee37dd1c49cdc1d38665d628be74
#
_entry.id   b608ee37dd1c49cdc1d38665d628be74
#
_cell.length_a   1.000
_cell.length_b   1.000
_cell.length_c   1.000
_cell.angle_alpha   90.00
_cell.angle_beta   90.00
_cell.angle_gamma   90.00
#
_symmetry.space_group_name_H-M   'P 1'
#
loop_
_entity.id
_entity.type
_entity.pdbx_description
1 polymer ?
#
loop_
_entity_poly.entity_id
_entity_poly.type
_entity_poly.pdbx_seq_one_letter_code
_entity_poly.pdbx_strand_id
1 'polypeptide(L)'
;YAGGGPRIGESGKFEGEFKVQQDAPYMKHRLAVWEKLLKKYKDELSKKERKTIKIELPDGKVIDGKAFETTPMKVAEGISSSLAGKAVVAKLIYKEPVASLKQCVAADIEDDDEETFEGDETVLWDLMRPLEGSCRMELLKFDSPQGQDVFWHSSAHIMGQAMERLYGCHLTIGPALESGFYYDGFFGDRKLGNDDFTAIEKQVEAILKEEQPFERCVLTKAEALELFSENPFKVQLITNKVPDGAMTSCYRCGPLIDLCRGPHLPSTGRAKAFMVTKNSAAYWLGDQNLDSLQRIYGIAFPSTQLMKDYKKFQEEAAKRDHRNLGKQQELFMQHPTASPGSTFWFPYGARIYNKLVDFIRSEYRFRGFSEVITPNMYTASLFMTSGHYQNYKDGMYSLDIEKEEWMLKPMNCPGHFLMFDNRVRSYRELPLRFADFGVLHRNEASGALSGLTRVRRFQQDDAHIFVRPDQIKNEVKSCLDFLTFVYRIIGFESYFALSTRPKKALGSKEIWDNAESQLKQALDEFGKEWSLNPGDGAFYGPKIDIQLMDAMKRKHQCGTIQLDFNNPIRFNLQYRKDEKEDGAGEDEKGGSLQGIPDEKNEKGEVIWKEGRLKSGFERPVVIHRAILGSVERMSAILMEHYAGKWPFWLSPRQIMVAPVDAKFNNYAQWVERQLTLHGYYAEVDLSGKTLSNKVRMAQQAQWNYIAVVGESEVANLAVTLRPRGADRPLGVFTMLELIAKFDAESMPSSQPLKAFEPFEGRLPQASATVTEVAAGDASKTSGQKGKVLQRQSSLSVRKPMGLEVEDDVEHFLEHHPYVKGFEPTSADRDLYDQLSHAEREFPQTPNLRRWFEHIETFTEVERRQWPTTN
;
A
#
# COMPACT_ATOMS: atom_id res chain seq x y z
N TYR A 1 49.88 18.06 -5.74
CA TYR A 1 48.99 18.39 -6.86
C TYR A 1 49.17 19.85 -7.24
N ALA A 2 50.12 20.15 -8.08
CA ALA A 2 50.30 21.45 -8.71
C ALA A 2 49.94 21.29 -10.20
N GLY A 3 48.71 21.54 -10.57
CA GLY A 3 48.29 21.50 -11.96
C GLY A 3 46.77 21.66 -12.06
N GLY A 4 46.29 22.72 -12.72
CA GLY A 4 44.92 23.16 -12.86
C GLY A 4 44.01 22.17 -13.59
N GLY A 5 43.84 20.93 -13.10
CA GLY A 5 42.86 19.95 -13.55
C GLY A 5 41.49 20.17 -12.91
N PRO A 6 40.44 19.47 -13.40
CA PRO A 6 39.10 19.53 -12.82
C PRO A 6 39.11 19.04 -11.37
N ARG A 7 38.41 19.77 -10.48
CA ARG A 7 38.30 19.45 -9.05
C ARG A 7 36.92 19.85 -8.49
N ILE A 8 36.58 19.30 -7.33
CA ILE A 8 35.48 19.86 -6.52
C ILE A 8 36.09 20.99 -5.67
N GLY A 9 35.60 22.21 -5.82
CA GLY A 9 36.06 23.39 -5.08
C GLY A 9 35.50 23.43 -3.65
N GLU A 10 35.89 24.48 -2.91
CA GLU A 10 35.41 24.72 -1.53
C GLU A 10 33.87 24.89 -1.44
N SER A 11 33.23 25.35 -2.51
CA SER A 11 31.77 25.40 -2.63
C SER A 11 31.09 24.04 -2.77
N GLY A 12 31.85 22.94 -2.85
CA GLY A 12 31.35 21.61 -3.16
C GLY A 12 30.96 21.38 -4.63
N LYS A 13 31.24 22.37 -5.53
CA LYS A 13 30.90 22.28 -6.96
C LYS A 13 32.13 22.04 -7.83
N PHE A 14 31.88 21.49 -9.01
CA PHE A 14 32.88 21.25 -10.04
C PHE A 14 33.53 22.56 -10.47
N GLU A 15 34.85 22.59 -10.39
CA GLU A 15 35.71 23.68 -10.90
C GLU A 15 36.58 23.11 -12.03
N GLY A 16 36.40 23.67 -13.23
CA GLY A 16 37.11 23.26 -14.43
C GLY A 16 36.28 23.49 -15.68
N GLU A 17 36.88 23.26 -16.84
CA GLU A 17 36.16 23.32 -18.11
C GLU A 17 35.72 21.87 -18.49
N PHE A 18 34.40 21.63 -18.59
CA PHE A 18 33.86 20.41 -19.15
C PHE A 18 33.52 20.58 -20.61
N LYS A 19 34.06 19.70 -21.47
CA LYS A 19 33.75 19.64 -22.89
C LYS A 19 33.29 18.24 -23.28
N VAL A 20 32.18 18.15 -23.98
CA VAL A 20 31.75 16.90 -24.59
C VAL A 20 32.78 16.44 -25.60
N GLN A 21 33.35 15.25 -25.39
CA GLN A 21 34.38 14.69 -26.25
C GLN A 21 34.23 13.18 -26.37
N GLN A 22 34.14 12.67 -27.59
CA GLN A 22 34.14 11.23 -27.86
C GLN A 22 35.51 10.65 -27.53
N ASP A 23 35.53 9.48 -26.85
CA ASP A 23 36.74 8.74 -26.44
C ASP A 23 37.79 9.67 -25.79
N ALA A 24 37.36 10.38 -24.75
CA ALA A 24 38.14 11.43 -24.06
C ALA A 24 39.56 10.95 -23.66
N PRO A 25 40.60 11.78 -23.74
CA PRO A 25 41.99 11.40 -23.52
C PRO A 25 42.28 10.78 -22.16
N TYR A 26 41.52 11.17 -21.12
CA TYR A 26 41.70 10.61 -19.77
C TYR A 26 41.45 9.10 -19.70
N MET A 27 40.56 8.56 -20.60
CA MET A 27 40.30 7.13 -20.66
C MET A 27 41.55 6.33 -21.01
N LYS A 28 42.40 6.83 -21.91
CA LYS A 28 43.66 6.19 -22.27
C LYS A 28 44.67 6.24 -21.12
N HIS A 29 44.73 7.36 -20.41
CA HIS A 29 45.59 7.52 -19.24
C HIS A 29 45.18 6.55 -18.13
N ARG A 30 43.89 6.53 -17.80
CA ARG A 30 43.29 5.63 -16.80
C ARG A 30 43.58 4.14 -17.12
N LEU A 31 43.45 3.76 -18.40
CA LEU A 31 43.81 2.40 -18.85
C LEU A 31 45.29 2.06 -18.60
N ALA A 32 46.21 2.99 -18.91
CA ALA A 32 47.66 2.76 -18.68
C ALA A 32 47.96 2.56 -17.18
N VAL A 33 47.35 3.35 -16.30
CA VAL A 33 47.43 3.18 -14.85
C VAL A 33 46.87 1.83 -14.42
N TRP A 34 45.69 1.48 -14.93
CA TRP A 34 45.04 0.21 -14.62
C TRP A 34 45.90 -1.00 -14.97
N GLU A 35 46.49 -1.06 -16.16
CA GLU A 35 47.32 -2.20 -16.59
C GLU A 35 48.52 -2.44 -15.66
N LYS A 36 49.12 -1.35 -15.19
CA LYS A 36 50.21 -1.40 -14.18
C LYS A 36 49.70 -1.99 -12.86
N LEU A 37 48.56 -1.49 -12.37
CA LEU A 37 47.97 -1.92 -11.09
C LEU A 37 47.44 -3.37 -11.15
N LEU A 38 46.81 -3.75 -12.25
CA LEU A 38 46.31 -5.10 -12.49
C LEU A 38 47.43 -6.12 -12.53
N LYS A 39 48.58 -5.76 -13.17
CA LYS A 39 49.77 -6.63 -13.19
C LYS A 39 50.28 -6.86 -11.77
N LYS A 40 50.44 -5.79 -10.99
CA LYS A 40 50.84 -5.87 -9.58
C LYS A 40 49.89 -6.79 -8.80
N TYR A 41 48.58 -6.60 -8.94
CA TYR A 41 47.59 -7.41 -8.26
C TYR A 41 47.63 -8.89 -8.64
N LYS A 42 47.79 -9.21 -9.95
CA LYS A 42 47.95 -10.59 -10.44
C LYS A 42 49.23 -11.23 -9.94
N ASP A 43 50.34 -10.48 -9.85
CA ASP A 43 51.61 -10.96 -9.30
C ASP A 43 51.52 -11.27 -7.79
N GLU A 44 50.76 -10.44 -7.03
CA GLU A 44 50.45 -10.72 -5.60
C GLU A 44 49.56 -11.94 -5.44
N LEU A 45 48.55 -12.09 -6.26
CA LEU A 45 47.63 -13.23 -6.23
C LEU A 45 48.37 -14.54 -6.58
N SER A 46 49.38 -14.49 -7.48
CA SER A 46 50.16 -15.64 -7.89
C SER A 46 51.02 -16.22 -6.76
N LYS A 47 51.40 -15.38 -5.76
CA LYS A 47 52.17 -15.74 -4.59
C LYS A 47 51.37 -16.40 -3.47
N LYS A 48 50.01 -16.35 -3.55
CA LYS A 48 49.14 -16.97 -2.56
C LYS A 48 49.22 -18.50 -2.61
N GLU A 49 49.17 -19.10 -1.43
CA GLU A 49 49.25 -20.57 -1.29
C GLU A 49 48.01 -21.25 -1.88
N ARG A 50 48.22 -22.26 -2.74
CA ARG A 50 47.14 -22.98 -3.44
C ARG A 50 46.77 -24.27 -2.71
N LYS A 51 46.12 -24.11 -1.54
CA LYS A 51 45.61 -25.25 -0.76
C LYS A 51 44.46 -25.95 -1.46
N THR A 52 44.32 -27.26 -1.24
CA THR A 52 43.13 -28.02 -1.66
C THR A 52 41.91 -27.52 -0.84
N ILE A 53 40.83 -27.22 -1.52
CA ILE A 53 39.56 -26.77 -0.92
C ILE A 53 38.41 -27.70 -1.31
N LYS A 54 37.40 -27.78 -0.43
CA LYS A 54 36.19 -28.54 -0.65
C LYS A 54 35.05 -27.58 -1.00
N ILE A 55 34.39 -27.79 -2.13
CA ILE A 55 33.26 -27.00 -2.63
C ILE A 55 32.03 -27.88 -2.55
N GLU A 56 31.11 -27.54 -1.64
CA GLU A 56 29.85 -28.27 -1.41
C GLU A 56 28.74 -27.59 -2.20
N LEU A 57 28.07 -28.37 -3.05
CA LEU A 57 26.91 -27.92 -3.86
C LEU A 57 25.59 -28.15 -3.11
N PRO A 58 24.48 -27.50 -3.52
CA PRO A 58 23.17 -27.63 -2.87
C PRO A 58 22.61 -29.06 -2.86
N ASP A 59 23.03 -29.91 -3.82
CA ASP A 59 22.64 -31.34 -3.90
C ASP A 59 23.48 -32.24 -2.97
N GLY A 60 24.38 -31.65 -2.18
CA GLY A 60 25.30 -32.37 -1.28
C GLY A 60 26.57 -32.93 -1.95
N LYS A 61 26.74 -32.75 -3.25
CA LYS A 61 27.95 -33.14 -3.95
C LYS A 61 29.12 -32.26 -3.55
N VAL A 62 30.25 -32.87 -3.24
CA VAL A 62 31.53 -32.17 -2.89
C VAL A 62 32.49 -32.27 -4.06
N ILE A 63 33.01 -31.14 -4.48
CA ILE A 63 34.01 -31.01 -5.55
C ILE A 63 35.32 -30.56 -4.95
N ASP A 64 36.43 -31.18 -5.34
CA ASP A 64 37.76 -30.75 -4.97
C ASP A 64 38.23 -29.62 -5.88
N GLY A 65 38.79 -28.57 -5.27
CA GLY A 65 39.37 -27.44 -5.96
C GLY A 65 40.67 -26.97 -5.32
N LYS A 66 41.27 -25.92 -5.87
CA LYS A 66 42.44 -25.25 -5.32
C LYS A 66 42.12 -23.79 -5.02
N ALA A 67 42.45 -23.33 -3.82
CA ALA A 67 42.35 -21.95 -3.43
C ALA A 67 43.14 -21.05 -4.41
N PHE A 68 42.65 -19.86 -4.72
CA PHE A 68 43.19 -18.87 -5.65
C PHE A 68 43.43 -19.37 -7.08
N GLU A 69 42.84 -20.51 -7.48
CA GLU A 69 42.92 -21.07 -8.84
C GLU A 69 41.56 -21.55 -9.38
N THR A 70 40.77 -22.27 -8.57
CA THR A 70 39.47 -22.75 -8.97
C THR A 70 38.43 -21.61 -8.90
N THR A 71 37.71 -21.36 -10.00
CA THR A 71 36.65 -20.37 -10.08
C THR A 71 35.26 -21.02 -10.06
N PRO A 72 34.22 -20.34 -9.59
CA PRO A 72 32.84 -20.83 -9.72
C PRO A 72 32.43 -21.16 -11.17
N MET A 73 32.97 -20.42 -12.17
CA MET A 73 32.77 -20.72 -13.59
C MET A 73 33.30 -22.10 -13.97
N LYS A 74 34.53 -22.45 -13.57
CA LYS A 74 35.10 -23.79 -13.83
C LYS A 74 34.28 -24.91 -13.21
N VAL A 75 33.73 -24.68 -12.03
CA VAL A 75 32.80 -25.64 -11.38
C VAL A 75 31.50 -25.74 -12.19
N ALA A 76 30.92 -24.61 -12.61
CA ALA A 76 29.71 -24.61 -13.45
C ALA A 76 29.89 -25.35 -14.77
N GLU A 77 31.06 -25.16 -15.45
CA GLU A 77 31.43 -25.87 -16.68
C GLU A 77 31.57 -27.37 -16.46
N GLY A 78 32.15 -27.76 -15.31
CA GLY A 78 32.27 -29.17 -14.92
C GLY A 78 30.91 -29.85 -14.62
N ILE A 79 29.87 -29.06 -14.32
CA ILE A 79 28.49 -29.58 -14.12
C ILE A 79 27.76 -29.67 -15.47
N SER A 80 27.65 -28.53 -16.17
CA SER A 80 27.10 -28.49 -17.53
C SER A 80 27.38 -27.15 -18.23
N SER A 81 27.60 -27.20 -19.55
CA SER A 81 27.77 -25.99 -20.38
C SER A 81 26.52 -25.09 -20.37
N SER A 82 25.32 -25.69 -20.26
CA SER A 82 24.06 -24.92 -20.16
C SER A 82 23.98 -24.12 -18.86
N LEU A 83 24.43 -24.70 -17.73
CA LEU A 83 24.46 -24.01 -16.43
C LEU A 83 25.51 -22.88 -16.48
N ALA A 84 26.72 -23.17 -16.94
CA ALA A 84 27.79 -22.18 -17.11
C ALA A 84 27.33 -21.00 -18.01
N GLY A 85 26.57 -21.27 -19.07
CA GLY A 85 25.99 -20.26 -19.94
C GLY A 85 24.91 -19.39 -19.31
N LYS A 86 24.18 -19.87 -18.31
CA LYS A 86 23.05 -19.18 -17.68
C LYS A 86 23.37 -18.60 -16.29
N ALA A 87 24.44 -19.09 -15.64
CA ALA A 87 24.85 -18.58 -14.34
C ALA A 87 25.26 -17.10 -14.44
N VAL A 88 24.87 -16.32 -13.44
CA VAL A 88 25.16 -14.88 -13.30
C VAL A 88 26.19 -14.65 -12.20
N VAL A 89 26.01 -15.26 -11.04
CA VAL A 89 26.82 -15.04 -9.85
C VAL A 89 26.82 -16.32 -9.00
N ALA A 90 27.85 -16.48 -8.15
CA ALA A 90 27.88 -17.53 -7.14
C ALA A 90 27.52 -16.95 -5.77
N LYS A 91 26.71 -17.68 -5.02
CA LYS A 91 26.37 -17.44 -3.62
C LYS A 91 27.21 -18.39 -2.78
N LEU A 92 28.05 -17.85 -1.91
CA LEU A 92 29.02 -18.60 -1.12
C LEU A 92 28.73 -18.47 0.37
N ILE A 93 28.98 -19.57 1.10
CA ILE A 93 29.16 -19.59 2.55
C ILE A 93 30.50 -20.23 2.83
N TYR A 94 31.47 -19.43 3.27
CA TYR A 94 32.79 -19.93 3.60
C TYR A 94 32.80 -20.65 4.95
N LYS A 95 33.53 -21.81 5.05
CA LYS A 95 33.65 -22.57 6.31
C LYS A 95 34.58 -21.87 7.32
N GLU A 96 35.50 -21.03 6.83
CA GLU A 96 36.42 -20.22 7.63
C GLU A 96 36.41 -18.77 7.09
N PRO A 97 36.56 -17.76 7.94
CA PRO A 97 36.62 -16.34 7.52
C PRO A 97 37.73 -16.10 6.50
N VAL A 98 37.41 -15.42 5.41
CA VAL A 98 38.35 -15.11 4.33
C VAL A 98 38.85 -13.68 4.49
N ALA A 99 40.15 -13.48 4.53
CA ALA A 99 40.76 -12.17 4.79
C ALA A 99 40.35 -11.06 3.80
N SER A 100 40.10 -11.43 2.52
CA SER A 100 39.73 -10.44 1.49
C SER A 100 38.37 -9.79 1.73
N LEU A 101 37.47 -10.42 2.47
CA LEU A 101 36.16 -9.86 2.80
C LEU A 101 36.26 -8.73 3.84
N LYS A 102 37.24 -8.81 4.73
CA LYS A 102 37.44 -7.79 5.79
C LYS A 102 38.33 -6.61 5.36
N GLN A 103 39.00 -6.70 4.21
CA GLN A 103 40.03 -5.73 3.80
C GLN A 103 39.51 -4.65 2.86
N CYS A 104 38.38 -4.85 2.18
CA CYS A 104 37.86 -3.91 1.20
C CYS A 104 36.69 -3.11 1.74
N VAL A 105 36.81 -1.79 1.70
CA VAL A 105 35.72 -0.86 2.03
C VAL A 105 35.00 -0.46 0.73
N ALA A 106 33.65 -0.50 0.77
CA ALA A 106 32.82 -0.02 -0.33
C ALA A 106 32.76 1.51 -0.30
N ALA A 107 33.17 2.16 -1.39
CA ALA A 107 33.08 3.61 -1.52
C ALA A 107 31.94 4.08 -2.41
N ASP A 108 31.20 3.14 -3.00
CA ASP A 108 30.12 3.34 -4.00
C ASP A 108 28.70 3.25 -3.42
N ILE A 109 28.53 3.03 -2.12
CA ILE A 109 27.23 2.89 -1.46
C ILE A 109 26.88 4.19 -0.71
N GLU A 110 25.62 4.65 -0.87
CA GLU A 110 25.06 5.80 -0.15
C GLU A 110 24.79 5.49 1.34
N ASP A 111 24.67 4.21 1.72
CA ASP A 111 24.30 3.79 3.06
C ASP A 111 25.53 3.51 3.94
N ASP A 112 25.56 4.14 5.13
CA ASP A 112 26.54 3.91 6.21
C ASP A 112 26.31 2.59 6.98
N ASP A 113 25.76 1.56 6.31
CA ASP A 113 25.63 0.24 6.94
C ASP A 113 26.99 -0.46 6.98
N GLU A 114 27.74 -0.21 8.04
CA GLU A 114 28.81 -1.10 8.50
C GLU A 114 28.19 -2.44 8.92
N GLU A 115 27.93 -3.34 7.96
CA GLU A 115 27.72 -4.74 8.26
C GLU A 115 29.01 -5.32 8.83
N THR A 116 29.08 -5.42 10.15
CA THR A 116 30.10 -6.20 10.84
C THR A 116 29.84 -7.68 10.60
N PHE A 117 30.74 -8.33 9.87
CA PHE A 117 30.71 -9.76 9.55
C PHE A 117 30.84 -10.63 10.81
N GLU A 118 29.75 -11.14 11.37
CA GLU A 118 29.74 -12.20 12.38
C GLU A 118 29.22 -13.49 11.75
N GLY A 119 30.05 -14.50 11.70
CA GLY A 119 30.00 -15.90 11.26
C GLY A 119 28.68 -16.43 10.62
N ASP A 120 28.76 -17.22 9.58
CA ASP A 120 27.75 -17.83 8.70
C ASP A 120 27.19 -16.92 7.60
N GLU A 121 27.84 -15.82 7.24
CA GLU A 121 27.35 -14.88 6.25
C GLU A 121 27.47 -15.38 4.81
N THR A 122 26.38 -15.21 4.10
CA THR A 122 26.27 -15.47 2.68
C THR A 122 26.90 -14.35 1.86
N VAL A 123 27.83 -14.65 0.98
CA VAL A 123 28.53 -13.68 0.12
C VAL A 123 28.24 -13.95 -1.34
N LEU A 124 27.94 -12.89 -2.12
CA LEU A 124 27.88 -12.97 -3.58
C LEU A 124 29.29 -12.84 -4.18
N TRP A 125 29.61 -13.68 -5.18
CA TRP A 125 30.96 -13.84 -5.71
C TRP A 125 30.99 -13.91 -7.23
N ASP A 126 31.90 -13.17 -7.85
CA ASP A 126 32.10 -13.23 -9.30
C ASP A 126 32.34 -14.65 -9.79
N LEU A 127 31.73 -15.04 -10.86
CA LEU A 127 31.96 -16.38 -11.44
C LEU A 127 33.41 -16.58 -11.90
N MET A 128 34.10 -15.50 -12.28
CA MET A 128 35.50 -15.55 -12.76
C MET A 128 36.54 -15.31 -11.64
N ARG A 129 36.12 -14.94 -10.44
CA ARG A 129 36.99 -14.72 -9.27
C ARG A 129 37.34 -16.07 -8.63
N PRO A 130 38.63 -16.40 -8.44
CA PRO A 130 39.03 -17.64 -7.78
C PRO A 130 38.49 -17.72 -6.37
N LEU A 131 38.09 -18.93 -5.94
CA LEU A 131 37.70 -19.23 -4.58
C LEU A 131 38.89 -19.17 -3.64
N GLU A 132 38.71 -18.65 -2.43
CA GLU A 132 39.81 -18.42 -1.48
C GLU A 132 39.90 -19.47 -0.37
N GLY A 133 38.83 -20.29 -0.18
CA GLY A 133 38.75 -21.33 0.85
C GLY A 133 37.65 -22.33 0.58
N SER A 134 37.48 -23.31 1.47
CA SER A 134 36.41 -24.27 1.42
C SER A 134 35.08 -23.59 1.70
N CYS A 135 34.08 -23.87 0.86
CA CYS A 135 32.77 -23.16 0.91
C CYS A 135 31.64 -24.06 0.47
N ARG A 136 30.44 -23.67 0.87
CA ARG A 136 29.18 -24.09 0.24
C ARG A 136 28.87 -23.09 -0.86
N MET A 137 28.50 -23.58 -2.08
CA MET A 137 28.34 -22.75 -3.25
C MET A 137 27.03 -23.07 -3.97
N GLU A 138 26.25 -22.02 -4.25
CA GLU A 138 25.07 -22.05 -5.09
C GLU A 138 25.28 -21.15 -6.31
N LEU A 139 24.90 -21.61 -7.50
CA LEU A 139 25.00 -20.82 -8.74
C LEU A 139 23.65 -20.18 -9.06
N LEU A 140 23.59 -18.87 -8.96
CA LEU A 140 22.38 -18.09 -9.20
C LEU A 140 22.28 -17.67 -10.67
N LYS A 141 21.05 -17.67 -11.17
CA LYS A 141 20.71 -17.24 -12.54
C LYS A 141 19.94 -15.92 -12.50
N PHE A 142 19.59 -15.38 -13.66
CA PHE A 142 18.80 -14.16 -13.81
C PHE A 142 17.38 -14.24 -13.21
N ASP A 143 16.83 -15.44 -13.04
CA ASP A 143 15.50 -15.66 -12.45
C ASP A 143 15.46 -15.50 -10.92
N SER A 144 16.61 -15.39 -10.26
CA SER A 144 16.71 -15.06 -8.82
C SER A 144 16.84 -13.53 -8.60
N PRO A 145 16.30 -12.96 -7.50
CA PRO A 145 16.45 -11.53 -7.19
C PRO A 145 17.91 -11.07 -7.16
N GLN A 146 18.77 -11.79 -6.46
CA GLN A 146 20.20 -11.51 -6.37
C GLN A 146 20.91 -11.63 -7.73
N GLY A 147 20.49 -12.59 -8.58
CA GLY A 147 21.00 -12.71 -9.94
C GLY A 147 20.57 -11.55 -10.84
N GLN A 148 19.35 -11.04 -10.68
CA GLN A 148 18.89 -9.83 -11.38
C GLN A 148 19.67 -8.60 -10.97
N ASP A 149 19.90 -8.45 -9.66
CA ASP A 149 20.64 -7.32 -9.09
C ASP A 149 22.05 -7.24 -9.68
N VAL A 150 22.82 -8.32 -9.63
CA VAL A 150 24.18 -8.41 -10.21
C VAL A 150 24.17 -8.19 -11.73
N PHE A 151 23.15 -8.72 -12.42
CA PHE A 151 23.01 -8.54 -13.86
C PHE A 151 22.77 -7.08 -14.23
N TRP A 152 21.87 -6.40 -13.54
CA TRP A 152 21.56 -5.00 -13.79
C TRP A 152 22.67 -4.06 -13.32
N HIS A 153 23.32 -4.35 -12.21
CA HIS A 153 24.51 -3.61 -11.77
C HIS A 153 25.62 -3.67 -12.86
N SER A 154 25.89 -4.86 -13.41
CA SER A 154 26.85 -4.98 -14.52
C SER A 154 26.37 -4.25 -15.78
N SER A 155 25.04 -4.23 -16.04
CA SER A 155 24.46 -3.52 -17.17
C SER A 155 24.53 -1.99 -17.00
N ALA A 156 24.52 -1.48 -15.76
CA ALA A 156 24.79 -0.08 -15.46
C ALA A 156 26.21 0.31 -15.91
N HIS A 157 27.21 -0.51 -15.59
CA HIS A 157 28.58 -0.29 -16.07
C HIS A 157 28.69 -0.31 -17.58
N ILE A 158 28.00 -1.22 -18.27
CA ILE A 158 27.95 -1.26 -19.74
C ILE A 158 27.36 0.06 -20.30
N MET A 159 26.30 0.57 -19.71
CA MET A 159 25.71 1.88 -20.08
C MET A 159 26.67 3.03 -19.76
N GLY A 160 27.31 3.02 -18.58
CA GLY A 160 28.32 3.99 -18.17
C GLY A 160 29.47 4.07 -19.18
N GLN A 161 29.94 2.90 -19.66
CA GLN A 161 30.96 2.84 -20.72
C GLN A 161 30.50 3.52 -22.02
N ALA A 162 29.23 3.29 -22.40
CA ALA A 162 28.69 3.94 -23.60
C ALA A 162 28.59 5.46 -23.41
N MET A 163 28.19 5.92 -22.24
CA MET A 163 28.10 7.35 -21.90
C MET A 163 29.49 8.01 -21.91
N GLU A 164 30.48 7.38 -21.28
CA GLU A 164 31.87 7.88 -21.30
C GLU A 164 32.45 7.96 -22.71
N ARG A 165 32.28 6.90 -23.50
CA ARG A 165 32.80 6.85 -24.90
C ARG A 165 32.15 7.91 -25.79
N LEU A 166 30.84 8.17 -25.64
CA LEU A 166 30.13 9.14 -26.47
C LEU A 166 30.35 10.59 -26.05
N TYR A 167 30.43 10.85 -24.76
CA TYR A 167 30.36 12.21 -24.22
C TYR A 167 31.57 12.63 -23.39
N GLY A 168 32.45 11.72 -22.96
CA GLY A 168 33.55 12.03 -22.04
C GLY A 168 33.03 12.54 -20.70
N CYS A 169 31.87 12.12 -20.25
CA CYS A 169 31.23 12.57 -19.02
C CYS A 169 31.95 12.01 -17.79
N HIS A 170 31.87 12.74 -16.65
CA HIS A 170 32.35 12.19 -15.39
C HIS A 170 31.23 11.35 -14.74
N LEU A 171 31.41 10.03 -14.74
CA LEU A 171 30.49 9.09 -14.10
C LEU A 171 30.61 9.18 -12.58
N THR A 172 29.47 9.08 -11.90
CA THR A 172 29.38 9.12 -10.44
C THR A 172 28.96 7.78 -9.85
N ILE A 173 27.68 7.47 -9.79
CA ILE A 173 27.11 6.27 -9.16
C ILE A 173 26.15 5.57 -10.13
N GLY A 174 26.19 4.22 -10.17
CA GLY A 174 25.36 3.42 -11.07
C GLY A 174 24.83 2.13 -10.45
N PRO A 175 23.89 2.19 -9.49
CA PRO A 175 23.34 1.01 -8.84
C PRO A 175 22.29 0.28 -9.67
N ALA A 176 22.08 -0.99 -9.30
CA ALA A 176 20.88 -1.71 -9.68
C ALA A 176 19.65 -1.16 -8.92
N LEU A 177 18.47 -1.37 -9.47
CA LEU A 177 17.17 -1.06 -8.91
C LEU A 177 16.31 -2.34 -8.86
N GLU A 178 15.22 -2.30 -8.14
CA GLU A 178 14.22 -3.39 -8.10
C GLU A 178 13.74 -3.81 -9.52
N SER A 179 13.79 -2.88 -10.49
CA SER A 179 13.45 -3.13 -11.90
C SER A 179 14.34 -2.30 -12.81
N GLY A 180 15.49 -2.85 -13.20
CA GLY A 180 16.47 -2.18 -14.05
C GLY A 180 17.59 -1.53 -13.25
N PHE A 181 18.13 -0.45 -13.75
CA PHE A 181 19.29 0.27 -13.17
C PHE A 181 19.34 1.71 -13.64
N TYR A 182 20.20 2.52 -13.05
CA TYR A 182 20.56 3.83 -13.58
C TYR A 182 22.07 4.07 -13.50
N TYR A 183 22.50 5.13 -14.17
CA TYR A 183 23.82 5.71 -13.97
C TYR A 183 23.74 7.22 -13.97
N ASP A 184 24.42 7.84 -12.99
CA ASP A 184 24.51 9.29 -12.87
C ASP A 184 25.82 9.76 -13.51
N GLY A 185 25.74 10.82 -14.30
CA GLY A 185 26.90 11.44 -14.94
C GLY A 185 26.81 12.95 -14.92
N PHE A 186 27.98 13.58 -14.81
CA PHE A 186 28.12 15.03 -14.99
C PHE A 186 28.42 15.34 -16.44
N PHE A 187 27.56 16.15 -17.06
CA PHE A 187 27.62 16.55 -18.47
C PHE A 187 27.78 18.06 -18.66
N GLY A 188 28.24 18.80 -17.64
CA GLY A 188 28.21 20.26 -17.64
C GLY A 188 26.76 20.76 -17.84
N ASP A 189 26.59 21.74 -18.72
CA ASP A 189 25.27 22.32 -19.03
C ASP A 189 24.45 21.51 -20.05
N ARG A 190 25.01 20.42 -20.60
CA ARG A 190 24.31 19.57 -21.58
C ARG A 190 23.17 18.79 -20.94
N LYS A 191 21.98 18.88 -21.51
CA LYS A 191 20.85 18.02 -21.19
C LYS A 191 20.71 16.93 -22.24
N LEU A 192 20.51 15.69 -21.81
CA LEU A 192 20.30 14.55 -22.68
C LEU A 192 18.82 14.43 -23.06
N GLY A 193 18.56 14.02 -24.32
CA GLY A 193 17.23 13.85 -24.86
C GLY A 193 17.06 12.50 -25.57
N ASN A 194 15.95 12.31 -26.28
CA ASN A 194 15.62 11.05 -26.97
C ASN A 194 16.65 10.63 -28.03
N ASP A 195 17.29 11.58 -28.73
CA ASP A 195 18.33 11.27 -29.73
C ASP A 195 19.56 10.68 -29.07
N ASP A 196 19.91 11.16 -27.85
CA ASP A 196 21.00 10.62 -27.05
C ASP A 196 20.70 9.19 -26.59
N PHE A 197 19.43 8.85 -26.28
CA PHE A 197 19.05 7.48 -25.91
C PHE A 197 19.37 6.50 -27.04
N THR A 198 18.99 6.84 -28.26
CA THR A 198 19.29 6.02 -29.44
C THR A 198 20.80 5.85 -29.67
N ALA A 199 21.59 6.91 -29.43
CA ALA A 199 23.04 6.88 -29.56
C ALA A 199 23.67 5.96 -28.48
N ILE A 200 23.21 6.06 -27.22
CA ILE A 200 23.66 5.21 -26.11
C ILE A 200 23.31 3.74 -26.40
N GLU A 201 22.06 3.43 -26.81
CA GLU A 201 21.64 2.06 -27.13
C GLU A 201 22.51 1.45 -28.23
N LYS A 202 22.76 2.19 -29.32
CA LYS A 202 23.62 1.74 -30.41
C LYS A 202 25.05 1.47 -29.96
N GLN A 203 25.59 2.34 -29.07
CA GLN A 203 26.95 2.14 -28.51
C GLN A 203 26.98 0.93 -27.59
N VAL A 204 25.94 0.72 -26.76
CA VAL A 204 25.78 -0.48 -25.91
C VAL A 204 25.73 -1.75 -26.77
N GLU A 205 24.95 -1.77 -27.87
CA GLU A 205 24.91 -2.91 -28.77
C GLU A 205 26.30 -3.30 -29.33
N ALA A 206 27.15 -2.30 -29.60
CA ALA A 206 28.54 -2.56 -30.03
C ALA A 206 29.34 -3.18 -28.88
N ILE A 207 29.24 -2.65 -27.66
CA ILE A 207 29.93 -3.17 -26.48
C ILE A 207 29.51 -4.60 -26.15
N LEU A 208 28.23 -4.94 -26.28
CA LEU A 208 27.73 -6.30 -26.05
C LEU A 208 28.35 -7.31 -27.04
N LYS A 209 28.56 -6.91 -28.29
CA LYS A 209 29.19 -7.75 -29.33
C LYS A 209 30.69 -7.92 -29.12
N GLU A 210 31.37 -7.01 -28.43
CA GLU A 210 32.78 -7.08 -28.07
C GLU A 210 33.04 -8.13 -27.00
N GLU A 211 32.02 -8.62 -26.27
CA GLU A 211 32.08 -9.64 -25.22
C GLU A 211 33.19 -9.39 -24.17
N GLN A 212 33.40 -8.13 -23.79
CA GLN A 212 34.45 -7.68 -22.91
C GLN A 212 34.34 -8.34 -21.52
N PRO A 213 35.46 -8.86 -20.95
CA PRO A 213 35.45 -9.42 -19.60
C PRO A 213 35.30 -8.32 -18.53
N PHE A 214 34.69 -8.66 -17.40
CA PHE A 214 34.80 -7.85 -16.18
C PHE A 214 36.02 -8.31 -15.40
N GLU A 215 37.01 -7.42 -15.19
CA GLU A 215 38.25 -7.70 -14.47
C GLU A 215 38.26 -6.92 -13.14
N ARG A 216 38.51 -7.62 -12.05
CA ARG A 216 38.56 -7.05 -10.69
C ARG A 216 40.03 -6.74 -10.30
N CYS A 217 40.23 -5.58 -9.64
CA CYS A 217 41.51 -5.24 -8.99
C CYS A 217 41.22 -4.67 -7.59
N VAL A 218 42.05 -4.98 -6.63
CA VAL A 218 42.01 -4.43 -5.27
C VAL A 218 43.16 -3.45 -5.11
N LEU A 219 42.86 -2.26 -4.64
CA LEU A 219 43.73 -1.09 -4.62
C LEU A 219 43.81 -0.49 -3.22
N THR A 220 44.93 0.11 -2.91
CA THR A 220 45.06 1.03 -1.77
C THR A 220 44.37 2.35 -2.09
N LYS A 221 43.99 3.13 -1.06
CA LYS A 221 43.43 4.48 -1.24
C LYS A 221 44.28 5.36 -2.18
N ALA A 222 45.59 5.34 -2.01
CA ALA A 222 46.52 6.13 -2.84
C ALA A 222 46.50 5.69 -4.32
N GLU A 223 46.50 4.40 -4.61
CA GLU A 223 46.38 3.85 -5.96
C GLU A 223 45.03 4.16 -6.61
N ALA A 224 43.96 4.13 -5.82
CA ALA A 224 42.61 4.50 -6.29
C ALA A 224 42.52 6.01 -6.62
N LEU A 225 43.13 6.88 -5.80
CA LEU A 225 43.21 8.32 -6.09
C LEU A 225 44.07 8.61 -7.35
N GLU A 226 45.18 7.87 -7.60
CA GLU A 226 45.95 7.97 -8.84
C GLU A 226 45.10 7.57 -10.05
N LEU A 227 44.38 6.44 -9.95
CA LEU A 227 43.55 5.87 -11.01
C LEU A 227 42.39 6.78 -11.44
N PHE A 228 41.74 7.45 -10.48
CA PHE A 228 40.59 8.33 -10.71
C PHE A 228 40.93 9.81 -10.66
N SER A 229 42.20 10.18 -10.77
CA SER A 229 42.68 11.58 -10.66
C SER A 229 41.95 12.57 -11.59
N GLU A 230 41.45 12.10 -12.73
CA GLU A 230 40.69 12.91 -13.72
C GLU A 230 39.16 13.00 -13.45
N ASN A 231 38.66 12.25 -12.47
CA ASN A 231 37.26 12.32 -12.10
C ASN A 231 37.09 12.85 -10.66
N PRO A 232 36.82 14.17 -10.51
CA PRO A 232 36.78 14.80 -9.20
C PRO A 232 35.68 14.26 -8.27
N PHE A 233 34.57 13.76 -8.81
CA PHE A 233 33.51 13.13 -8.01
C PHE A 233 34.00 11.81 -7.39
N LYS A 234 34.68 10.95 -8.15
CA LYS A 234 35.28 9.73 -7.62
C LYS A 234 36.42 10.02 -6.63
N VAL A 235 37.23 11.03 -6.88
CA VAL A 235 38.27 11.50 -5.93
C VAL A 235 37.62 11.89 -4.60
N GLN A 236 36.53 12.63 -4.62
CA GLN A 236 35.82 13.05 -3.41
C GLN A 236 35.22 11.83 -2.66
N LEU A 237 34.60 10.87 -3.37
CA LEU A 237 34.08 9.64 -2.77
C LEU A 237 35.17 8.85 -2.08
N ILE A 238 36.30 8.60 -2.77
CA ILE A 238 37.44 7.85 -2.23
C ILE A 238 38.02 8.55 -0.99
N THR A 239 38.19 9.88 -1.07
CA THR A 239 38.73 10.69 0.03
C THR A 239 37.88 10.57 1.28
N ASN A 240 36.55 10.64 1.13
CA ASN A 240 35.62 10.71 2.25
C ASN A 240 35.24 9.32 2.82
N LYS A 241 35.12 8.30 1.96
CA LYS A 241 34.60 6.99 2.37
C LYS A 241 35.64 5.92 2.58
N VAL A 242 36.85 6.03 1.99
CA VAL A 242 37.92 5.04 2.19
C VAL A 242 38.85 5.52 3.28
N PRO A 243 38.96 4.87 4.46
CA PRO A 243 39.90 5.22 5.51
C PRO A 243 41.36 5.04 5.07
N ASP A 244 42.27 5.79 5.68
CA ASP A 244 43.70 5.63 5.41
C ASP A 244 44.17 4.24 5.87
N GLY A 245 44.87 3.54 4.98
CA GLY A 245 45.34 2.17 5.19
C GLY A 245 44.33 1.07 4.78
N ALA A 246 43.07 1.44 4.45
CA ALA A 246 42.12 0.49 3.91
C ALA A 246 42.31 0.25 2.40
N MET A 247 41.78 -0.86 1.93
CA MET A 247 41.72 -1.25 0.52
C MET A 247 40.33 -1.01 -0.04
N THR A 248 40.26 -0.76 -1.34
CA THR A 248 38.97 -0.70 -2.08
C THR A 248 39.10 -1.52 -3.36
N SER A 249 37.98 -1.89 -3.99
CA SER A 249 37.96 -2.64 -5.24
C SER A 249 37.46 -1.80 -6.41
N CYS A 250 38.03 -2.10 -7.58
CA CYS A 250 37.62 -1.51 -8.84
C CYS A 250 37.39 -2.62 -9.87
N TYR A 251 36.52 -2.33 -10.83
CA TYR A 251 36.26 -3.23 -11.95
C TYR A 251 36.44 -2.52 -13.28
N ARG A 252 36.90 -3.27 -14.25
CA ARG A 252 37.06 -2.85 -15.63
C ARG A 252 36.17 -3.65 -16.55
N CYS A 253 35.50 -3.00 -17.50
CA CYS A 253 34.96 -3.62 -18.69
C CYS A 253 35.35 -2.77 -19.91
N GLY A 254 36.19 -3.30 -20.80
CA GLY A 254 36.77 -2.53 -21.90
C GLY A 254 37.53 -1.28 -21.41
N PRO A 255 37.22 -0.07 -21.94
CA PRO A 255 37.90 1.16 -21.49
C PRO A 255 37.29 1.75 -20.18
N LEU A 256 36.09 1.32 -19.76
CA LEU A 256 35.57 1.77 -18.49
C LEU A 256 36.28 1.07 -17.34
N ILE A 257 36.70 1.88 -16.37
CA ILE A 257 37.17 1.41 -15.06
C ILE A 257 36.32 2.17 -14.03
N ASP A 258 35.75 1.44 -13.09
CA ASP A 258 34.88 2.03 -12.07
C ASP A 258 35.23 1.56 -10.67
N LEU A 259 35.00 2.44 -9.69
CA LEU A 259 35.10 2.16 -8.28
C LEU A 259 33.85 1.36 -7.88
N CYS A 260 34.01 0.10 -7.52
CA CYS A 260 32.88 -0.80 -7.30
C CYS A 260 33.25 -2.01 -6.45
N ARG A 261 32.35 -2.45 -5.59
CA ARG A 261 32.48 -3.66 -4.78
C ARG A 261 32.26 -4.94 -5.60
N GLY A 262 31.45 -4.85 -6.64
CA GLY A 262 30.96 -6.01 -7.38
C GLY A 262 29.92 -6.81 -6.58
N PRO A 263 29.62 -8.06 -6.94
CA PRO A 263 30.19 -8.81 -8.08
C PRO A 263 29.59 -8.40 -9.44
N HIS A 264 30.20 -8.88 -10.52
CA HIS A 264 29.79 -8.60 -11.88
C HIS A 264 29.64 -9.87 -12.75
N LEU A 265 28.99 -9.68 -13.91
CA LEU A 265 28.92 -10.70 -14.96
C LEU A 265 30.30 -11.12 -15.45
N PRO A 266 30.46 -12.35 -15.98
CA PRO A 266 31.71 -12.78 -16.62
C PRO A 266 32.15 -11.92 -17.80
N SER A 267 31.20 -11.44 -18.59
CA SER A 267 31.47 -10.54 -19.72
C SER A 267 30.22 -9.73 -20.12
N THR A 268 30.45 -8.63 -20.86
CA THR A 268 29.38 -7.79 -21.40
C THR A 268 28.43 -8.57 -22.33
N GLY A 269 28.94 -9.62 -23.01
CA GLY A 269 28.17 -10.47 -23.91
C GLY A 269 27.07 -11.31 -23.25
N ARG A 270 27.01 -11.34 -21.90
CA ARG A 270 25.91 -11.99 -21.16
C ARG A 270 24.59 -11.22 -21.28
N ALA A 271 24.61 -9.91 -21.43
CA ALA A 271 23.43 -9.13 -21.79
C ALA A 271 23.19 -9.27 -23.32
N LYS A 272 21.98 -9.66 -23.69
CA LYS A 272 21.59 -9.87 -25.10
C LYS A 272 20.58 -8.83 -25.60
N ALA A 273 19.98 -8.08 -24.70
CA ALA A 273 19.03 -7.01 -25.02
C ALA A 273 19.15 -5.88 -24.00
N PHE A 274 19.13 -4.65 -24.48
CA PHE A 274 19.30 -3.43 -23.68
C PHE A 274 18.35 -2.34 -24.19
N MET A 275 17.88 -1.47 -23.29
CA MET A 275 17.06 -0.30 -23.62
C MET A 275 17.25 0.80 -22.58
N VAL A 276 17.40 2.05 -23.02
CA VAL A 276 17.26 3.24 -22.17
C VAL A 276 15.77 3.51 -21.94
N THR A 277 15.36 3.68 -20.70
CA THR A 277 13.92 3.82 -20.39
C THR A 277 13.50 5.28 -20.19
N LYS A 278 14.32 6.07 -19.52
CA LYS A 278 14.07 7.51 -19.24
C LYS A 278 15.34 8.20 -18.76
N ASN A 279 15.29 9.53 -18.61
CA ASN A 279 16.26 10.32 -17.87
C ASN A 279 15.57 11.21 -16.84
N SER A 280 16.34 11.67 -15.87
CA SER A 280 15.96 12.70 -14.92
C SER A 280 17.19 13.52 -14.49
N ALA A 281 16.96 14.72 -13.93
CA ALA A 281 17.97 15.42 -13.18
C ALA A 281 18.16 14.74 -11.82
N ALA A 282 19.40 14.75 -11.34
CA ALA A 282 19.80 14.38 -9.99
C ALA A 282 20.78 15.44 -9.47
N TYR A 283 21.05 15.41 -8.17
CA TYR A 283 22.06 16.30 -7.58
C TYR A 283 23.14 15.45 -6.93
N TRP A 284 24.38 15.94 -6.99
CA TRP A 284 25.50 15.26 -6.37
C TRP A 284 25.26 15.08 -4.86
N LEU A 285 25.43 13.89 -4.35
CA LEU A 285 25.14 13.47 -2.95
C LEU A 285 23.72 13.82 -2.48
N GLY A 286 22.76 13.97 -3.40
CA GLY A 286 21.37 14.31 -3.06
C GLY A 286 21.14 15.76 -2.64
N ASP A 287 22.16 16.61 -2.62
CA ASP A 287 22.08 18.02 -2.19
C ASP A 287 21.82 18.94 -3.37
N GLN A 288 20.70 19.69 -3.34
CA GLN A 288 20.30 20.66 -4.36
C GLN A 288 21.27 21.85 -4.53
N ASN A 289 22.15 22.09 -3.55
CA ASN A 289 23.14 23.15 -3.62
C ASN A 289 24.39 22.73 -4.38
N LEU A 290 24.59 21.43 -4.63
CA LEU A 290 25.73 20.87 -5.35
C LEU A 290 25.45 20.77 -6.86
N ASP A 291 26.35 20.05 -7.59
CA ASP A 291 26.22 19.94 -9.04
C ASP A 291 25.00 19.16 -9.49
N SER A 292 24.38 19.63 -10.58
CA SER A 292 23.33 18.91 -11.26
C SER A 292 23.89 17.79 -12.14
N LEU A 293 23.40 16.58 -11.95
CA LEU A 293 23.77 15.39 -12.71
C LEU A 293 22.62 14.98 -13.65
N GLN A 294 22.96 14.25 -14.71
CA GLN A 294 21.97 13.57 -15.55
C GLN A 294 21.92 12.10 -15.12
N ARG A 295 20.75 11.66 -14.67
CA ARG A 295 20.47 10.28 -14.32
C ARG A 295 19.80 9.58 -15.49
N ILE A 296 20.47 8.58 -16.06
CA ILE A 296 19.96 7.79 -17.18
C ILE A 296 19.53 6.43 -16.65
N TYR A 297 18.29 6.05 -16.92
CA TYR A 297 17.73 4.75 -16.52
C TYR A 297 17.78 3.78 -17.70
N GLY A 298 18.12 2.53 -17.38
CA GLY A 298 18.18 1.46 -18.36
C GLY A 298 17.59 0.16 -17.85
N ILE A 299 17.30 -0.76 -18.77
CA ILE A 299 16.96 -2.13 -18.48
C ILE A 299 17.66 -3.07 -19.46
N ALA A 300 18.08 -4.23 -18.98
CA ALA A 300 18.77 -5.22 -19.80
C ALA A 300 18.30 -6.63 -19.44
N PHE A 301 18.39 -7.55 -20.42
CA PHE A 301 17.98 -8.93 -20.28
C PHE A 301 18.98 -9.91 -20.92
N PRO A 302 19.08 -11.15 -20.40
CA PRO A 302 19.93 -12.19 -20.98
C PRO A 302 19.37 -12.79 -22.27
N SER A 303 18.18 -12.37 -22.70
CA SER A 303 17.57 -12.79 -23.96
C SER A 303 16.69 -11.71 -24.58
N THR A 304 16.62 -11.71 -25.91
CA THR A 304 15.74 -10.80 -26.68
C THR A 304 14.25 -11.09 -26.44
N GLN A 305 13.89 -12.33 -26.08
CA GLN A 305 12.50 -12.69 -25.74
C GLN A 305 12.03 -11.98 -24.48
N LEU A 306 12.82 -11.99 -23.42
CA LEU A 306 12.50 -11.26 -22.17
C LEU A 306 12.34 -9.75 -22.43
N MET A 307 13.13 -9.15 -23.32
CA MET A 307 12.95 -7.74 -23.69
C MET A 307 11.63 -7.51 -24.44
N LYS A 308 11.22 -8.43 -25.32
CA LYS A 308 9.91 -8.33 -26.00
C LYS A 308 8.76 -8.44 -25.00
N ASP A 309 8.87 -9.38 -24.06
CA ASP A 309 7.87 -9.57 -23.01
C ASP A 309 7.78 -8.32 -22.10
N TYR A 310 8.93 -7.74 -21.75
CA TYR A 310 9.00 -6.48 -21.01
C TYR A 310 8.35 -5.32 -21.77
N LYS A 311 8.65 -5.14 -23.09
CA LYS A 311 8.02 -4.09 -23.91
C LYS A 311 6.49 -4.26 -23.95
N LYS A 312 6.02 -5.49 -24.16
CA LYS A 312 4.59 -5.79 -24.14
C LYS A 312 3.96 -5.48 -22.77
N PHE A 313 4.67 -5.82 -21.69
CA PHE A 313 4.25 -5.47 -20.35
C PHE A 313 4.16 -3.95 -20.14
N GLN A 314 5.15 -3.18 -20.62
CA GLN A 314 5.14 -1.71 -20.54
C GLN A 314 3.99 -1.08 -21.34
N GLU A 315 3.69 -1.60 -22.54
CA GLU A 315 2.55 -1.17 -23.35
C GLU A 315 1.22 -1.41 -22.63
N GLU A 316 1.05 -2.59 -22.01
CA GLU A 316 -0.12 -2.90 -21.21
C GLU A 316 -0.20 -2.01 -19.95
N ALA A 317 0.92 -1.75 -19.26
CA ALA A 317 0.97 -0.84 -18.12
C ALA A 317 0.58 0.59 -18.51
N ALA A 318 1.06 1.08 -19.66
CA ALA A 318 0.70 2.42 -20.16
C ALA A 318 -0.80 2.56 -20.49
N LYS A 319 -1.44 1.49 -21.01
CA LYS A 319 -2.89 1.46 -21.25
C LYS A 319 -3.69 1.49 -19.95
N ARG A 320 -3.11 0.96 -18.85
CA ARG A 320 -3.74 0.89 -17.53
C ARG A 320 -3.43 2.09 -16.66
N ASP A 321 -2.57 3.01 -17.09
CA ASP A 321 -2.19 4.20 -16.31
C ASP A 321 -3.45 4.96 -15.84
N HIS A 322 -3.59 5.12 -14.52
CA HIS A 322 -4.76 5.74 -13.88
C HIS A 322 -5.00 7.18 -14.35
N ARG A 323 -3.95 7.92 -14.80
CA ARG A 323 -4.08 9.29 -15.32
C ARG A 323 -4.80 9.28 -16.66
N ASN A 324 -4.47 8.30 -17.53
CA ASN A 324 -5.12 8.14 -18.82
C ASN A 324 -6.56 7.62 -18.65
N LEU A 325 -6.76 6.59 -17.82
CA LEU A 325 -8.08 6.04 -17.52
C LEU A 325 -8.98 7.08 -16.83
N GLY A 326 -8.42 7.84 -15.88
CA GLY A 326 -9.15 8.90 -15.19
C GLY A 326 -9.69 9.97 -16.13
N LYS A 327 -8.87 10.38 -17.13
CA LYS A 327 -9.30 11.30 -18.19
C LYS A 327 -10.34 10.69 -19.12
N GLN A 328 -10.11 9.44 -19.59
CA GLN A 328 -11.03 8.76 -20.52
C GLN A 328 -12.41 8.51 -19.90
N GLN A 329 -12.46 8.18 -18.61
CA GLN A 329 -13.69 7.87 -17.89
C GLN A 329 -14.26 9.08 -17.13
N GLU A 330 -13.66 10.26 -17.26
CA GLU A 330 -14.10 11.50 -16.59
C GLU A 330 -14.17 11.34 -15.06
N LEU A 331 -13.10 10.77 -14.46
CA LEU A 331 -13.09 10.48 -13.02
C LEU A 331 -12.52 11.62 -12.20
N PHE A 332 -11.40 12.21 -12.63
CA PHE A 332 -10.72 13.27 -11.90
C PHE A 332 -9.84 14.14 -12.80
N MET A 333 -9.43 15.28 -12.26
CA MET A 333 -8.35 16.10 -12.81
C MET A 333 -7.45 16.64 -11.71
N GLN A 334 -6.23 17.03 -12.08
CA GLN A 334 -5.31 17.82 -11.26
C GLN A 334 -4.96 19.09 -12.01
N HIS A 335 -5.02 20.24 -11.33
CA HIS A 335 -4.73 21.54 -11.95
C HIS A 335 -3.34 22.02 -11.54
N PRO A 336 -2.37 22.12 -12.47
CA PRO A 336 -0.95 22.31 -12.14
C PRO A 336 -0.64 23.66 -11.49
N THR A 337 -1.44 24.68 -11.73
CA THR A 337 -1.22 26.03 -11.18
C THR A 337 -2.15 26.39 -10.02
N ALA A 338 -3.40 25.90 -10.02
CA ALA A 338 -4.36 26.24 -8.98
C ALA A 338 -4.15 25.47 -7.68
N SER A 339 -3.88 24.15 -7.78
CA SER A 339 -3.65 23.29 -6.61
C SER A 339 -2.79 22.07 -7.00
N PRO A 340 -1.47 22.25 -7.21
CA PRO A 340 -0.60 21.16 -7.60
C PRO A 340 -0.54 20.10 -6.49
N GLY A 341 -0.76 18.83 -6.87
CA GLY A 341 -0.80 17.71 -5.92
C GLY A 341 -2.13 17.55 -5.18
N SER A 342 -3.20 18.26 -5.58
CA SER A 342 -4.56 18.06 -5.08
C SER A 342 -5.48 17.63 -6.21
N THR A 343 -6.42 16.74 -5.91
CA THR A 343 -7.29 16.12 -6.89
C THR A 343 -8.69 16.71 -6.86
N PHE A 344 -9.21 17.09 -8.03
CA PHE A 344 -10.60 17.43 -8.25
C PHE A 344 -11.34 16.19 -8.77
N TRP A 345 -12.30 15.70 -8.02
CA TRP A 345 -13.09 14.53 -8.41
C TRP A 345 -14.33 14.95 -9.18
N PHE A 346 -14.49 14.44 -10.40
CA PHE A 346 -15.71 14.58 -11.19
C PHE A 346 -16.83 13.65 -10.66
N PRO A 347 -18.08 13.81 -11.09
CA PRO A 347 -19.19 13.02 -10.56
C PRO A 347 -18.96 11.51 -10.57
N TYR A 348 -18.41 10.94 -11.66
CA TYR A 348 -18.12 9.52 -11.74
C TYR A 348 -16.98 9.11 -10.78
N GLY A 349 -15.94 9.92 -10.67
CA GLY A 349 -14.88 9.65 -9.71
C GLY A 349 -15.35 9.76 -8.26
N ALA A 350 -16.20 10.73 -7.94
CA ALA A 350 -16.77 10.88 -6.61
C ALA A 350 -17.64 9.66 -6.21
N ARG A 351 -18.36 9.05 -7.17
CA ARG A 351 -19.11 7.79 -6.92
C ARG A 351 -18.17 6.68 -6.44
N ILE A 352 -17.02 6.45 -7.12
CA ILE A 352 -16.01 5.46 -6.73
C ILE A 352 -15.45 5.79 -5.35
N TYR A 353 -15.03 7.03 -5.15
CA TYR A 353 -14.43 7.51 -3.92
C TYR A 353 -15.35 7.26 -2.71
N ASN A 354 -16.60 7.70 -2.82
CA ASN A 354 -17.59 7.53 -1.76
C ASN A 354 -17.93 6.06 -1.51
N LYS A 355 -18.07 5.24 -2.56
CA LYS A 355 -18.30 3.78 -2.41
C LYS A 355 -17.16 3.07 -1.67
N LEU A 356 -15.91 3.47 -1.89
CA LEU A 356 -14.76 2.91 -1.13
C LEU A 356 -14.85 3.30 0.35
N VAL A 357 -15.14 4.58 0.62
CA VAL A 357 -15.32 5.07 2.00
C VAL A 357 -16.52 4.37 2.67
N ASP A 358 -17.67 4.25 1.99
CA ASP A 358 -18.86 3.61 2.50
C ASP A 358 -18.65 2.11 2.75
N PHE A 359 -17.86 1.43 1.91
CA PHE A 359 -17.51 0.04 2.11
C PHE A 359 -16.73 -0.15 3.43
N ILE A 360 -15.71 0.66 3.68
CA ILE A 360 -14.96 0.59 4.95
C ILE A 360 -15.85 1.01 6.13
N ARG A 361 -16.67 2.05 5.96
CA ARG A 361 -17.61 2.55 7.00
C ARG A 361 -18.63 1.48 7.38
N SER A 362 -19.13 0.70 6.44
CA SER A 362 -20.06 -0.41 6.72
C SER A 362 -19.38 -1.47 7.60
N GLU A 363 -18.14 -1.84 7.30
CA GLU A 363 -17.36 -2.80 8.08
C GLU A 363 -17.02 -2.28 9.49
N TYR A 364 -16.81 -0.97 9.66
CA TYR A 364 -16.57 -0.35 10.98
C TYR A 364 -17.69 -0.64 11.98
N ARG A 365 -18.94 -0.61 11.54
CA ARG A 365 -20.11 -0.89 12.38
C ARG A 365 -20.06 -2.30 12.95
N PHE A 366 -19.73 -3.30 12.12
CA PHE A 366 -19.67 -4.71 12.54
C PHE A 366 -18.44 -5.01 13.41
N ARG A 367 -17.37 -4.21 13.26
CA ARG A 367 -16.10 -4.41 13.96
C ARG A 367 -15.93 -3.51 15.19
N GLY A 368 -16.97 -2.78 15.56
CA GLY A 368 -17.00 -1.95 16.78
C GLY A 368 -16.11 -0.70 16.71
N PHE A 369 -15.90 -0.13 15.52
CA PHE A 369 -15.25 1.17 15.37
C PHE A 369 -16.28 2.30 15.48
N SER A 370 -15.87 3.38 16.19
CA SER A 370 -16.62 4.63 16.26
C SER A 370 -16.00 5.64 15.31
N GLU A 371 -16.76 6.12 14.31
CA GLU A 371 -16.31 7.16 13.40
C GLU A 371 -16.30 8.51 14.16
N VAL A 372 -15.18 9.23 14.02
CA VAL A 372 -14.96 10.55 14.59
C VAL A 372 -14.52 11.55 13.53
N ILE A 373 -14.64 12.83 13.80
CA ILE A 373 -14.21 13.92 12.90
C ILE A 373 -13.35 14.87 13.70
N THR A 374 -12.12 15.11 13.22
CA THR A 374 -11.16 16.00 13.87
C THR A 374 -10.87 17.26 13.03
N PRO A 375 -10.48 18.39 13.64
CA PRO A 375 -10.10 19.60 12.91
C PRO A 375 -8.95 19.35 11.93
N ASN A 376 -8.88 20.17 10.87
CA ASN A 376 -7.81 20.09 9.87
C ASN A 376 -6.55 20.87 10.28
N MET A 377 -6.67 21.85 11.17
CA MET A 377 -5.59 22.72 11.64
C MET A 377 -5.47 22.70 13.16
N TYR A 378 -4.25 22.75 13.64
CA TYR A 378 -3.91 22.85 15.05
C TYR A 378 -2.73 23.80 15.23
N THR A 379 -2.57 24.32 16.45
CA THR A 379 -1.36 25.06 16.83
C THR A 379 -0.13 24.16 16.80
N ALA A 380 1.04 24.72 16.49
CA ALA A 380 2.30 23.98 16.44
C ALA A 380 2.62 23.26 17.77
N SER A 381 2.11 23.76 18.90
CA SER A 381 2.29 23.16 20.22
C SER A 381 1.81 21.72 20.32
N LEU A 382 0.68 21.37 19.65
CA LEU A 382 0.17 20.00 19.59
C LEU A 382 1.15 19.09 18.86
N PHE A 383 1.73 19.57 17.77
CA PHE A 383 2.70 18.80 16.97
C PHE A 383 4.08 18.72 17.64
N MET A 384 4.43 19.68 18.49
CA MET A 384 5.60 19.57 19.38
C MET A 384 5.38 18.45 20.41
N THR A 385 4.20 18.38 21.00
CA THR A 385 3.84 17.30 21.94
C THR A 385 3.92 15.94 21.28
N SER A 386 3.36 15.76 20.10
CA SER A 386 3.36 14.48 19.40
C SER A 386 4.71 14.10 18.73
N GLY A 387 5.69 15.00 18.70
CA GLY A 387 6.98 14.79 18.05
C GLY A 387 6.99 15.02 16.54
N HIS A 388 5.86 15.35 15.92
CA HIS A 388 5.81 15.63 14.48
C HIS A 388 6.59 16.87 14.10
N TYR A 389 6.58 17.90 14.93
CA TYR A 389 7.30 19.16 14.69
C TYR A 389 8.81 18.93 14.55
N GLN A 390 9.40 18.09 15.42
CA GLN A 390 10.84 17.82 15.44
C GLN A 390 11.29 16.87 14.32
N ASN A 391 10.42 15.92 13.94
CA ASN A 391 10.82 14.82 13.05
C ASN A 391 10.20 14.94 11.63
N TYR A 392 9.20 15.81 11.44
CA TYR A 392 8.42 15.85 10.20
C TYR A 392 8.04 17.28 9.75
N LYS A 393 8.65 18.33 10.32
CA LYS A 393 8.29 19.74 10.05
C LYS A 393 8.36 20.11 8.56
N ASP A 394 9.37 19.65 7.85
CA ASP A 394 9.57 19.96 6.43
C ASP A 394 8.45 19.38 5.54
N GLY A 395 7.81 18.30 5.99
CA GLY A 395 6.64 17.68 5.37
C GLY A 395 5.30 18.32 5.74
N MET A 396 5.26 19.40 6.52
CA MET A 396 4.04 20.04 7.00
C MET A 396 3.85 21.43 6.41
N TYR A 397 2.58 21.85 6.23
CA TYR A 397 2.24 23.23 5.93
C TYR A 397 2.06 24.02 7.22
N SER A 398 2.76 25.14 7.35
CA SER A 398 2.60 26.07 8.47
C SER A 398 2.01 27.41 8.02
N LEU A 399 1.30 28.07 8.92
CA LEU A 399 0.61 29.34 8.73
C LEU A 399 0.76 30.17 10.01
N ASP A 400 1.05 31.47 9.85
CA ASP A 400 1.06 32.40 10.98
C ASP A 400 -0.34 33.01 11.13
N ILE A 401 -1.02 32.70 12.23
CA ILE A 401 -2.36 33.22 12.54
C ILE A 401 -2.30 33.90 13.93
N GLU A 402 -2.66 35.16 14.02
CA GLU A 402 -2.68 35.94 15.29
C GLU A 402 -1.37 35.88 16.08
N LYS A 403 -0.22 35.80 15.39
CA LYS A 403 1.15 35.66 15.92
C LYS A 403 1.46 34.28 16.54
N GLU A 404 0.65 33.27 16.26
CA GLU A 404 0.89 31.87 16.62
C GLU A 404 1.11 31.05 15.34
N GLU A 405 2.04 30.07 15.42
CA GLU A 405 2.25 29.12 14.33
C GLU A 405 1.17 28.05 14.35
N TRP A 406 0.39 27.96 13.29
CA TRP A 406 -0.61 26.93 13.03
C TRP A 406 -0.15 26.04 11.92
N MET A 407 -0.59 24.79 11.94
CA MET A 407 -0.18 23.79 10.94
C MET A 407 -1.37 22.95 10.49
N LEU A 408 -1.38 22.61 9.19
CA LEU A 408 -2.31 21.61 8.65
C LEU A 408 -1.87 20.21 9.10
N LYS A 409 -2.81 19.40 9.55
CA LYS A 409 -2.51 18.05 10.04
C LYS A 409 -1.97 17.13 8.93
N PRO A 410 -0.78 16.51 9.12
CA PRO A 410 -0.27 15.47 8.24
C PRO A 410 -0.75 14.06 8.60
N MET A 411 -1.30 13.90 9.84
CA MET A 411 -1.83 12.67 10.45
C MET A 411 -2.96 13.02 11.43
N ASN A 412 -3.88 12.07 11.69
CA ASN A 412 -5.02 12.29 12.59
C ASN A 412 -4.71 11.97 14.05
N CYS A 413 -3.63 11.23 14.35
CA CYS A 413 -3.34 10.70 15.69
C CYS A 413 -3.35 11.76 16.80
N PRO A 414 -2.77 12.98 16.68
CA PRO A 414 -2.80 13.95 17.76
C PRO A 414 -4.22 14.37 18.17
N GLY A 415 -5.13 14.51 17.20
CA GLY A 415 -6.54 14.80 17.44
C GLY A 415 -7.24 13.68 18.21
N HIS A 416 -6.99 12.41 17.87
CA HIS A 416 -7.57 11.27 18.57
C HIS A 416 -7.05 11.13 19.99
N PHE A 417 -5.79 11.50 20.25
CA PHE A 417 -5.23 11.51 21.61
C PHE A 417 -5.94 12.55 22.48
N LEU A 418 -6.21 13.76 21.96
CA LEU A 418 -6.99 14.77 22.67
C LEU A 418 -8.42 14.29 22.97
N MET A 419 -9.05 13.58 22.04
CA MET A 419 -10.40 13.01 22.23
C MET A 419 -10.40 11.89 23.25
N PHE A 420 -9.33 11.08 23.31
CA PHE A 420 -9.19 10.07 24.38
C PHE A 420 -9.06 10.73 25.74
N ASP A 421 -8.23 11.76 25.86
CA ASP A 421 -7.93 12.45 27.12
C ASP A 421 -9.05 13.40 27.61
N ASN A 422 -10.07 13.66 26.78
CA ASN A 422 -11.16 14.59 27.12
C ASN A 422 -11.93 14.22 28.41
N ARG A 423 -11.89 12.95 28.80
CA ARG A 423 -12.50 12.46 30.08
C ARG A 423 -11.74 11.25 30.63
N VAL A 424 -11.90 10.99 31.92
CA VAL A 424 -11.39 9.77 32.56
C VAL A 424 -12.02 8.53 31.89
N ARG A 425 -11.18 7.59 31.42
CA ARG A 425 -11.59 6.34 30.84
C ARG A 425 -11.44 5.19 31.80
N SER A 426 -12.33 4.20 31.74
CA SER A 426 -12.23 2.95 32.51
C SER A 426 -11.61 1.85 31.64
N TYR A 427 -10.89 0.91 32.28
CA TYR A 427 -10.40 -0.30 31.62
C TYR A 427 -11.48 -1.09 30.87
N ARG A 428 -12.75 -0.97 31.30
CA ARG A 428 -13.91 -1.61 30.67
C ARG A 428 -14.30 -0.99 29.32
N GLU A 429 -13.85 0.22 29.03
CA GLU A 429 -14.07 0.90 27.75
C GLU A 429 -13.05 0.49 26.69
N LEU A 430 -11.97 -0.20 27.08
CA LEU A 430 -10.93 -0.66 26.19
C LEU A 430 -11.18 -2.10 25.72
N PRO A 431 -10.99 -2.40 24.42
CA PRO A 431 -10.40 -1.55 23.39
C PRO A 431 -11.36 -0.46 22.90
N LEU A 432 -10.88 0.80 22.81
CA LEU A 432 -11.60 1.93 22.24
C LEU A 432 -11.07 2.20 20.83
N ARG A 433 -11.93 2.11 19.82
CA ARG A 433 -11.54 2.17 18.41
C ARG A 433 -12.12 3.44 17.77
N PHE A 434 -11.29 4.47 17.56
CA PHE A 434 -11.64 5.67 16.80
C PHE A 434 -11.20 5.52 15.34
N ALA A 435 -12.08 5.88 14.40
CA ALA A 435 -11.80 5.90 12.98
C ALA A 435 -12.16 7.26 12.39
N ASP A 436 -11.30 7.84 11.57
CA ASP A 436 -11.48 9.16 10.96
C ASP A 436 -11.08 9.12 9.48
N PHE A 437 -12.03 9.43 8.60
CA PHE A 437 -11.74 9.74 7.20
C PHE A 437 -11.25 11.18 7.04
N GLY A 438 -10.40 11.63 7.97
CA GLY A 438 -9.87 12.97 8.03
C GLY A 438 -9.05 13.35 6.80
N VAL A 439 -9.20 14.60 6.37
CA VAL A 439 -8.37 15.17 5.30
C VAL A 439 -6.99 15.49 5.84
N LEU A 440 -5.97 14.95 5.19
CA LEU A 440 -4.56 15.12 5.55
C LEU A 440 -3.82 15.95 4.50
N HIS A 441 -2.79 16.67 4.94
CA HIS A 441 -2.00 17.53 4.09
C HIS A 441 -0.51 17.26 4.32
N ARG A 442 0.23 17.00 3.24
CA ARG A 442 1.69 16.83 3.28
C ARG A 442 2.36 17.72 2.26
N ASN A 443 3.40 18.44 2.68
CA ASN A 443 4.18 19.33 1.81
C ASN A 443 5.16 18.52 0.96
N GLU A 444 4.63 17.68 0.08
CA GLU A 444 5.43 16.89 -0.85
C GLU A 444 6.14 17.79 -1.86
N ALA A 445 7.40 17.50 -2.16
CA ALA A 445 8.16 18.22 -3.18
C ALA A 445 7.47 18.10 -4.56
N SER A 446 7.51 19.18 -5.35
CA SER A 446 6.81 19.21 -6.65
C SER A 446 7.26 18.11 -7.60
N GLY A 447 8.53 17.76 -7.61
CA GLY A 447 9.09 16.69 -8.44
C GLY A 447 8.72 15.27 -7.99
N ALA A 448 8.24 15.10 -6.74
CA ALA A 448 7.82 13.81 -6.20
C ALA A 448 6.34 13.49 -6.48
N LEU A 449 5.55 14.47 -6.94
CA LEU A 449 4.13 14.26 -7.21
C LEU A 449 3.90 13.31 -8.37
N SER A 450 2.98 12.36 -8.20
CA SER A 450 2.70 11.32 -9.20
C SER A 450 1.21 10.95 -9.26
N GLY A 451 0.45 11.60 -10.13
CA GLY A 451 -0.98 11.34 -10.29
C GLY A 451 -1.71 11.28 -8.94
N LEU A 452 -2.47 10.22 -8.70
CA LEU A 452 -3.16 9.97 -7.42
C LEU A 452 -2.29 9.20 -6.41
N THR A 453 -1.13 8.66 -6.82
CA THR A 453 -0.31 7.80 -5.95
C THR A 453 0.53 8.60 -4.96
N ARG A 454 0.89 9.85 -5.29
CA ARG A 454 1.59 10.77 -4.40
C ARG A 454 1.05 12.18 -4.56
N VAL A 455 0.28 12.61 -3.59
CA VAL A 455 -0.50 13.86 -3.58
C VAL A 455 -0.21 14.67 -2.32
N ARG A 456 -0.58 15.96 -2.33
CA ARG A 456 -0.44 16.87 -1.18
C ARG A 456 -1.66 16.89 -0.28
N ARG A 457 -2.85 16.61 -0.82
CA ARG A 457 -4.12 16.51 -0.09
C ARG A 457 -4.72 15.13 -0.33
N PHE A 458 -5.05 14.40 0.73
CA PHE A 458 -5.66 13.07 0.66
C PHE A 458 -6.51 12.75 1.88
N GLN A 459 -7.30 11.69 1.79
CA GLN A 459 -7.99 11.07 2.93
C GLN A 459 -7.46 9.68 3.19
N GLN A 460 -7.41 9.29 4.45
CA GLN A 460 -7.12 7.91 4.87
C GLN A 460 -8.32 7.32 5.59
N ASP A 461 -8.44 5.99 5.55
CA ASP A 461 -9.28 5.21 6.46
C ASP A 461 -8.53 4.97 7.77
N ASP A 462 -8.12 6.05 8.39
CA ASP A 462 -7.22 6.08 9.54
C ASP A 462 -7.95 5.72 10.83
N ALA A 463 -7.41 4.80 11.60
CA ALA A 463 -7.99 4.42 12.87
C ALA A 463 -6.92 4.27 13.96
N HIS A 464 -7.30 4.67 15.18
CA HIS A 464 -6.47 4.58 16.39
C HIS A 464 -7.22 3.76 17.42
N ILE A 465 -6.64 2.63 17.80
CA ILE A 465 -7.22 1.68 18.75
C ILE A 465 -6.44 1.78 20.04
N PHE A 466 -7.10 2.29 21.09
CA PHE A 466 -6.54 2.37 22.42
C PHE A 466 -6.81 1.07 23.15
N VAL A 467 -5.76 0.39 23.58
CA VAL A 467 -5.80 -0.95 24.15
C VAL A 467 -5.03 -1.06 25.44
N ARG A 468 -5.39 -2.04 26.26
CA ARG A 468 -4.53 -2.51 27.34
C ARG A 468 -3.42 -3.40 26.76
N PRO A 469 -2.27 -3.54 27.47
CA PRO A 469 -1.18 -4.39 27.00
C PRO A 469 -1.59 -5.83 26.68
N ASP A 470 -2.50 -6.42 27.46
CA ASP A 470 -3.03 -7.77 27.27
C ASP A 470 -3.94 -7.93 26.06
N GLN A 471 -4.47 -6.83 25.50
CA GLN A 471 -5.35 -6.83 24.33
C GLN A 471 -4.62 -6.66 22.99
N ILE A 472 -3.35 -6.24 22.98
CA ILE A 472 -2.59 -5.88 21.76
C ILE A 472 -2.66 -6.99 20.71
N LYS A 473 -2.32 -8.20 21.10
CA LYS A 473 -2.25 -9.36 20.18
C LYS A 473 -3.58 -9.65 19.50
N ASN A 474 -4.67 -9.63 20.27
CA ASN A 474 -6.01 -9.90 19.73
C ASN A 474 -6.48 -8.79 18.79
N GLU A 475 -6.17 -7.52 19.10
CA GLU A 475 -6.54 -6.40 18.25
C GLU A 475 -5.70 -6.35 16.97
N VAL A 476 -4.40 -6.64 17.03
CA VAL A 476 -3.56 -6.77 15.84
C VAL A 476 -4.08 -7.87 14.92
N LYS A 477 -4.43 -9.03 15.48
CA LYS A 477 -5.03 -10.14 14.71
C LYS A 477 -6.35 -9.73 14.06
N SER A 478 -7.23 -9.04 14.80
CA SER A 478 -8.49 -8.49 14.26
C SER A 478 -8.25 -7.51 13.11
N CYS A 479 -7.20 -6.67 13.20
CA CYS A 479 -6.80 -5.78 12.11
C CYS A 479 -6.31 -6.56 10.88
N LEU A 480 -5.50 -7.61 11.06
CA LEU A 480 -5.02 -8.48 9.97
C LEU A 480 -6.18 -9.22 9.28
N ASP A 481 -7.16 -9.70 10.04
CA ASP A 481 -8.38 -10.33 9.50
C ASP A 481 -9.20 -9.32 8.67
N PHE A 482 -9.35 -8.10 9.16
CA PHE A 482 -10.06 -7.05 8.44
C PHE A 482 -9.36 -6.67 7.12
N LEU A 483 -8.06 -6.45 7.15
CA LEU A 483 -7.24 -6.19 5.98
C LEU A 483 -7.38 -7.31 4.94
N THR A 484 -7.26 -8.55 5.39
CA THR A 484 -7.38 -9.73 4.50
C THR A 484 -8.75 -9.83 3.86
N PHE A 485 -9.81 -9.54 4.63
CA PHE A 485 -11.19 -9.51 4.10
C PHE A 485 -11.32 -8.47 2.98
N VAL A 486 -10.91 -7.22 3.23
CA VAL A 486 -11.03 -6.13 2.25
C VAL A 486 -10.24 -6.45 0.98
N TYR A 487 -8.99 -6.90 1.12
CA TYR A 487 -8.15 -7.18 -0.05
C TYR A 487 -8.64 -8.38 -0.86
N ARG A 488 -9.22 -9.39 -0.22
CA ARG A 488 -9.88 -10.51 -0.92
C ARG A 488 -11.07 -10.01 -1.77
N ILE A 489 -11.90 -9.11 -1.24
CA ILE A 489 -13.04 -8.54 -1.97
C ILE A 489 -12.58 -7.72 -3.19
N ILE A 490 -11.49 -6.98 -3.04
CA ILE A 490 -10.91 -6.18 -4.11
C ILE A 490 -10.13 -7.06 -5.12
N GLY A 491 -9.75 -8.28 -4.74
CA GLY A 491 -9.04 -9.24 -5.60
C GLY A 491 -7.52 -9.07 -5.58
N PHE A 492 -6.94 -8.57 -4.48
CA PHE A 492 -5.50 -8.45 -4.28
C PHE A 492 -4.91 -9.61 -3.46
N GLU A 493 -3.71 -10.03 -3.86
CA GLU A 493 -2.82 -10.81 -3.01
C GLU A 493 -2.06 -9.87 -2.06
N SER A 494 -1.91 -10.26 -0.80
CA SER A 494 -1.26 -9.46 0.24
C SER A 494 -0.03 -10.17 0.81
N TYR A 495 1.04 -9.41 1.01
CA TYR A 495 2.31 -9.83 1.60
C TYR A 495 2.57 -8.98 2.83
N PHE A 496 3.13 -9.58 3.88
CA PHE A 496 3.33 -8.96 5.18
C PHE A 496 4.81 -8.78 5.46
N ALA A 497 5.19 -7.62 5.99
CA ALA A 497 6.54 -7.35 6.44
C ALA A 497 6.53 -6.70 7.82
N LEU A 498 7.39 -7.14 8.74
CA LEU A 498 7.61 -6.50 10.02
C LEU A 498 8.76 -5.49 9.88
N SER A 499 8.46 -4.21 9.97
CA SER A 499 9.42 -3.11 9.91
C SER A 499 9.83 -2.71 11.32
N THR A 500 11.14 -2.80 11.60
CA THR A 500 11.72 -2.63 12.93
C THR A 500 12.27 -1.23 13.16
N ARG A 501 12.89 -0.99 14.31
CA ARG A 501 13.36 0.30 14.79
C ARG A 501 14.29 1.02 13.79
N PRO A 502 13.96 2.27 13.38
CA PRO A 502 14.84 3.08 12.53
C PRO A 502 15.98 3.73 13.33
N LYS A 503 16.98 4.27 12.63
CA LYS A 503 18.12 5.01 13.25
C LYS A 503 17.65 6.20 14.11
N LYS A 504 16.63 6.94 13.65
CA LYS A 504 15.97 8.02 14.40
C LYS A 504 14.65 7.52 14.97
N ALA A 505 14.63 7.16 16.25
CA ALA A 505 13.45 6.61 16.90
C ALA A 505 13.23 7.23 18.28
N LEU A 506 11.97 7.39 18.69
CA LEU A 506 11.58 7.80 20.04
C LEU A 506 11.59 6.60 20.99
N GLY A 507 11.84 6.87 22.28
CA GLY A 507 11.76 5.84 23.35
C GLY A 507 13.00 4.96 23.47
N SER A 508 13.02 4.13 24.52
CA SER A 508 14.12 3.24 24.83
C SER A 508 14.14 2.00 23.93
N LYS A 509 15.28 1.31 23.88
CA LYS A 509 15.42 0.07 23.11
C LYS A 509 14.49 -1.02 23.65
N GLU A 510 14.33 -1.11 24.96
CA GLU A 510 13.49 -2.12 25.62
C GLU A 510 12.00 -2.00 25.21
N ILE A 511 11.50 -0.76 25.09
CA ILE A 511 10.13 -0.51 24.59
C ILE A 511 9.98 -1.05 23.16
N TRP A 512 10.96 -0.79 22.30
CA TRP A 512 10.95 -1.25 20.93
C TRP A 512 11.05 -2.79 20.83
N ASP A 513 11.97 -3.41 21.56
CA ASP A 513 12.15 -4.87 21.55
C ASP A 513 10.87 -5.59 22.02
N ASN A 514 10.16 -5.04 23.02
CA ASN A 514 8.86 -5.55 23.46
C ASN A 514 7.79 -5.40 22.37
N ALA A 515 7.69 -4.22 21.76
CA ALA A 515 6.71 -3.93 20.72
C ALA A 515 6.91 -4.83 19.49
N GLU A 516 8.16 -4.96 19.03
CA GLU A 516 8.51 -5.84 17.91
C GLU A 516 8.20 -7.30 18.19
N SER A 517 8.49 -7.78 19.43
CA SER A 517 8.16 -9.13 19.86
C SER A 517 6.64 -9.40 19.81
N GLN A 518 5.81 -8.44 20.24
CA GLN A 518 4.36 -8.60 20.22
C GLN A 518 3.80 -8.63 18.78
N LEU A 519 4.30 -7.76 17.88
CA LEU A 519 3.90 -7.79 16.48
C LEU A 519 4.34 -9.08 15.78
N LYS A 520 5.55 -9.57 16.08
CA LYS A 520 6.06 -10.85 15.59
C LYS A 520 5.17 -12.01 16.01
N GLN A 521 4.82 -12.09 17.30
CA GLN A 521 3.94 -13.13 17.82
C GLN A 521 2.56 -13.11 17.14
N ALA A 522 2.01 -11.91 16.92
CA ALA A 522 0.73 -11.77 16.22
C ALA A 522 0.79 -12.26 14.76
N LEU A 523 1.90 -11.99 14.05
CA LEU A 523 2.13 -12.46 12.68
C LEU A 523 2.32 -13.98 12.63
N ASP A 524 3.13 -14.55 13.56
CA ASP A 524 3.36 -16.00 13.65
C ASP A 524 2.06 -16.76 13.88
N GLU A 525 1.18 -16.25 14.77
CA GLU A 525 -0.13 -16.86 15.04
C GLU A 525 -1.16 -16.62 13.92
N PHE A 526 -0.99 -15.56 13.12
CA PHE A 526 -1.83 -15.32 11.97
C PHE A 526 -1.61 -16.38 10.87
N GLY A 527 -0.43 -17.02 10.84
CA GLY A 527 -0.15 -18.20 10.03
C GLY A 527 0.06 -17.95 8.55
N LYS A 528 0.25 -16.69 8.12
CA LYS A 528 0.69 -16.33 6.76
C LYS A 528 2.19 -16.05 6.74
N GLU A 529 2.83 -16.31 5.61
CA GLU A 529 4.24 -15.96 5.40
C GLU A 529 4.45 -14.45 5.54
N TRP A 530 5.51 -14.06 6.23
CA TRP A 530 5.92 -12.68 6.40
C TRP A 530 7.45 -12.54 6.33
N SER A 531 7.93 -11.35 6.03
CA SER A 531 9.35 -11.02 5.95
C SER A 531 9.74 -9.96 6.99
N LEU A 532 11.02 -9.93 7.36
CA LEU A 532 11.57 -8.87 8.18
C LEU A 532 12.05 -7.72 7.28
N ASN A 533 11.74 -6.47 7.66
CA ASN A 533 12.20 -5.24 7.02
C ASN A 533 12.93 -4.37 8.07
N PRO A 534 14.24 -4.56 8.24
CA PRO A 534 15.00 -3.89 9.30
C PRO A 534 15.07 -2.37 9.08
N GLY A 535 14.87 -1.58 10.15
CA GLY A 535 15.12 -0.14 10.14
C GLY A 535 14.03 0.73 9.51
N ASP A 536 12.93 0.17 9.00
CA ASP A 536 11.86 0.90 8.29
C ASP A 536 10.61 1.18 9.17
N GLY A 537 10.72 1.04 10.47
CA GLY A 537 9.67 1.40 11.43
C GLY A 537 9.36 2.91 11.42
N ALA A 538 8.20 3.30 11.94
CA ALA A 538 7.90 4.71 12.16
C ALA A 538 8.78 5.25 13.31
N PHE A 539 9.00 6.56 13.37
CA PHE A 539 9.84 7.14 14.44
C PHE A 539 9.29 6.89 15.86
N TYR A 540 8.01 6.57 16.00
CA TYR A 540 7.32 6.35 17.28
C TYR A 540 7.03 4.87 17.59
N GLY A 541 7.19 3.94 16.64
CA GLY A 541 6.95 2.52 16.88
C GLY A 541 7.12 1.61 15.65
N PRO A 542 7.29 0.30 15.88
CA PRO A 542 7.39 -0.70 14.82
C PRO A 542 6.05 -0.87 14.10
N LYS A 543 6.10 -1.38 12.87
CA LYS A 543 4.91 -1.53 12.03
C LYS A 543 4.89 -2.86 11.28
N ILE A 544 3.70 -3.36 11.03
CA ILE A 544 3.45 -4.37 10.00
C ILE A 544 3.04 -3.62 8.74
N ASP A 545 3.86 -3.71 7.69
CA ASP A 545 3.56 -3.19 6.37
C ASP A 545 2.88 -4.26 5.53
N ILE A 546 1.80 -3.88 4.86
CA ILE A 546 1.09 -4.77 3.97
C ILE A 546 1.26 -4.28 2.54
N GLN A 547 1.92 -5.12 1.74
CA GLN A 547 2.14 -4.92 0.33
C GLN A 547 1.08 -5.66 -0.47
N LEU A 548 0.45 -4.96 -1.42
CA LEU A 548 -0.53 -5.52 -2.35
C LEU A 548 0.14 -5.81 -3.69
N MET A 549 -0.21 -6.94 -4.30
CA MET A 549 0.18 -7.23 -5.67
C MET A 549 -0.99 -6.99 -6.62
N ASP A 550 -0.81 -6.08 -7.57
CA ASP A 550 -1.83 -5.78 -8.57
C ASP A 550 -1.85 -6.81 -9.73
N ALA A 551 -2.79 -6.66 -10.65
CA ALA A 551 -2.92 -7.52 -11.82
C ALA A 551 -1.69 -7.47 -12.76
N MET A 552 -0.83 -6.47 -12.61
CA MET A 552 0.44 -6.31 -13.34
C MET A 552 1.64 -6.83 -12.53
N LYS A 553 1.41 -7.54 -11.42
CA LYS A 553 2.43 -8.04 -10.49
C LYS A 553 3.34 -6.95 -9.91
N ARG A 554 2.84 -5.71 -9.80
CA ARG A 554 3.55 -4.63 -9.10
C ARG A 554 3.15 -4.62 -7.64
N LYS A 555 4.12 -4.44 -6.76
CA LYS A 555 3.92 -4.33 -5.31
C LYS A 555 3.57 -2.89 -4.93
N HIS A 556 2.55 -2.74 -4.11
CA HIS A 556 2.10 -1.44 -3.59
C HIS A 556 1.95 -1.53 -2.07
N GLN A 557 2.72 -0.76 -1.33
CA GLN A 557 2.51 -0.61 0.11
C GLN A 557 1.26 0.26 0.33
N CYS A 558 0.22 -0.30 0.95
CA CYS A 558 -1.05 0.36 1.19
C CYS A 558 -1.48 0.29 2.65
N GLY A 559 -1.73 -0.91 3.16
CA GLY A 559 -2.13 -1.09 4.55
C GLY A 559 -0.94 -1.01 5.50
N THR A 560 -1.23 -0.58 6.73
CA THR A 560 -0.25 -0.55 7.81
C THR A 560 -0.93 -0.77 9.16
N ILE A 561 -0.23 -1.46 10.07
CA ILE A 561 -0.59 -1.62 11.48
C ILE A 561 0.64 -1.24 12.28
N GLN A 562 0.57 -0.18 13.08
CA GLN A 562 1.71 0.38 13.82
C GLN A 562 1.40 0.38 15.31
N LEU A 563 2.37 -0.02 16.11
CA LEU A 563 2.23 -0.10 17.55
C LEU A 563 2.96 1.06 18.22
N ASP A 564 2.23 1.90 18.96
CA ASP A 564 2.74 3.13 19.56
C ASP A 564 2.64 3.11 21.10
N PHE A 565 3.78 3.05 21.74
CA PHE A 565 3.94 3.21 23.19
C PHE A 565 4.40 4.63 23.57
N ASN A 566 4.92 5.39 22.63
CA ASN A 566 5.60 6.66 22.90
C ASN A 566 4.61 7.83 23.02
N ASN A 567 3.65 7.97 22.11
CA ASN A 567 2.69 9.07 22.16
C ASN A 567 1.77 8.98 23.39
N PRO A 568 1.29 7.82 23.87
CA PRO A 568 0.58 7.74 25.14
C PRO A 568 1.35 8.32 26.32
N ILE A 569 2.69 8.18 26.36
CA ILE A 569 3.56 8.81 27.37
C ILE A 569 3.59 10.32 27.17
N ARG A 570 3.83 10.80 25.94
CA ARG A 570 3.96 12.23 25.60
C ARG A 570 2.68 13.03 25.85
N PHE A 571 1.51 12.44 25.60
CA PHE A 571 0.18 13.01 25.89
C PHE A 571 -0.31 12.69 27.30
N ASN A 572 0.47 11.95 28.09
CA ASN A 572 0.11 11.49 29.44
C ASN A 572 -1.26 10.78 29.49
N LEU A 573 -1.60 10.00 28.47
CA LEU A 573 -2.86 9.28 28.39
C LEU A 573 -2.95 8.23 29.50
N GLN A 574 -4.11 8.14 30.17
CA GLN A 574 -4.33 7.24 31.30
C GLN A 574 -5.75 6.70 31.31
N TYR A 575 -5.92 5.46 31.79
CA TYR A 575 -7.22 4.88 32.10
C TYR A 575 -7.23 4.27 33.52
N ARG A 576 -8.39 4.25 34.20
CA ARG A 576 -8.57 3.67 35.50
C ARG A 576 -8.58 2.15 35.47
N LYS A 577 -7.79 1.50 36.33
CA LYS A 577 -7.78 0.04 36.57
C LYS A 577 -9.07 -0.47 37.25
N ASP A 578 -9.16 -1.78 37.46
CA ASP A 578 -10.23 -2.38 38.29
C ASP A 578 -10.04 -2.02 39.78
N GLU A 579 -11.11 -1.55 40.40
CA GLU A 579 -11.10 -1.03 41.80
C GLU A 579 -10.76 -2.07 42.89
N LYS A 580 -10.50 -3.33 42.49
CA LYS A 580 -10.24 -4.40 43.49
C LYS A 580 -8.82 -4.46 44.04
N GLU A 581 -7.88 -3.70 43.52
CA GLU A 581 -6.46 -3.78 43.88
C GLU A 581 -5.91 -2.59 44.68
N ASP A 582 -6.51 -1.38 44.65
CA ASP A 582 -5.98 -0.22 45.42
C ASP A 582 -7.08 0.71 45.95
N GLY A 583 -6.96 1.09 47.18
CA GLY A 583 -7.90 1.96 47.91
C GLY A 583 -8.10 3.34 47.29
N ALA A 584 -9.37 3.77 47.27
CA ALA A 584 -9.87 4.98 46.64
C ALA A 584 -9.21 6.27 47.16
N GLY A 585 -8.62 7.04 46.24
CA GLY A 585 -8.31 8.46 46.39
C GLY A 585 -9.27 9.32 45.61
N GLU A 586 -9.80 10.37 46.18
CA GLU A 586 -10.85 11.26 45.66
C GLU A 586 -10.48 12.00 44.37
N ASP A 587 -11.53 12.29 43.60
CA ASP A 587 -11.53 12.93 42.30
C ASP A 587 -10.84 14.30 42.22
N GLU A 588 -9.82 14.44 41.41
CA GLU A 588 -9.45 15.72 40.83
C GLU A 588 -9.83 15.77 39.32
N LYS A 589 -10.49 16.88 38.99
CA LYS A 589 -10.94 17.26 37.64
C LYS A 589 -9.84 17.18 36.63
N GLY A 590 -10.20 16.78 35.42
CA GLY A 590 -9.45 16.58 34.20
C GLY A 590 -8.07 17.24 34.14
N GLY A 591 -7.06 16.43 33.97
CA GLY A 591 -5.67 16.84 33.88
C GLY A 591 -5.39 17.73 32.70
N SER A 592 -4.53 18.70 32.93
CA SER A 592 -3.95 19.61 31.93
C SER A 592 -3.38 18.86 30.72
N LEU A 593 -3.60 19.42 29.54
CA LEU A 593 -3.09 19.05 28.19
C LEU A 593 -1.55 18.99 28.06
N GLN A 594 -0.80 19.05 29.15
CA GLN A 594 0.66 19.10 29.09
C GLN A 594 1.25 17.77 29.57
N GLY A 595 1.73 16.95 28.63
CA GLY A 595 2.89 16.13 28.93
C GLY A 595 3.96 17.07 29.50
N ILE A 596 4.54 16.74 30.64
CA ILE A 596 5.51 17.59 31.32
C ILE A 596 6.76 17.68 30.44
N PRO A 597 7.08 18.85 29.82
CA PRO A 597 8.36 19.02 29.14
C PRO A 597 9.43 19.02 30.22
N ASP A 598 10.33 18.05 30.19
CA ASP A 598 11.45 18.03 31.10
C ASP A 598 12.74 18.42 30.37
N GLU A 599 13.67 18.89 31.17
CA GLU A 599 15.05 19.27 30.88
C GLU A 599 15.54 19.06 29.45
N LYS A 600 16.20 20.06 28.91
CA LYS A 600 16.94 19.95 27.65
C LYS A 600 18.21 19.15 27.92
N ASN A 601 18.53 18.18 27.06
CA ASN A 601 19.84 17.54 27.05
C ASN A 601 20.94 18.55 26.69
N GLU A 602 22.20 18.17 26.82
CA GLU A 602 23.36 19.02 26.46
C GLU A 602 23.32 19.54 25.01
N LYS A 603 22.51 18.93 24.13
CA LYS A 603 22.26 19.33 22.73
C LYS A 603 21.04 20.23 22.55
N GLY A 604 20.36 20.61 23.63
CA GLY A 604 19.17 21.47 23.58
C GLY A 604 17.86 20.76 23.20
N GLU A 605 17.84 19.44 23.09
CA GLU A 605 16.67 18.63 22.79
C GLU A 605 15.86 18.38 24.06
N VAL A 606 14.52 18.51 23.95
CA VAL A 606 13.60 18.29 25.07
C VAL A 606 13.51 16.80 25.37
N ILE A 607 13.95 16.39 26.57
CA ILE A 607 13.74 15.04 27.09
C ILE A 607 12.33 14.99 27.71
N TRP A 608 11.50 14.07 27.24
CA TRP A 608 10.18 13.82 27.79
C TRP A 608 10.29 12.80 28.92
N LYS A 609 10.07 13.21 30.17
CA LYS A 609 9.96 12.26 31.29
C LYS A 609 8.57 11.61 31.27
N GLU A 610 8.52 10.33 31.65
CA GLU A 610 7.25 9.67 31.97
C GLU A 610 6.50 10.50 33.01
N GLY A 611 5.38 11.10 32.60
CA GLY A 611 4.47 11.71 33.54
C GLY A 611 4.07 10.65 34.58
N ARG A 612 4.04 11.00 35.86
CA ARG A 612 3.65 10.06 36.92
C ARG A 612 2.21 9.59 36.67
N LEU A 613 2.04 8.27 36.58
CA LEU A 613 0.72 7.65 36.59
C LEU A 613 0.04 8.01 37.92
N LYS A 614 -1.23 8.39 37.86
CA LYS A 614 -2.05 8.51 39.06
C LYS A 614 -2.21 7.13 39.71
N SER A 615 -2.31 7.06 41.03
CA SER A 615 -2.61 5.79 41.72
C SER A 615 -3.90 5.20 41.18
N GLY A 616 -3.92 3.91 40.88
CA GLY A 616 -5.08 3.23 40.24
C GLY A 616 -5.26 3.47 38.76
N PHE A 617 -4.26 4.07 38.06
CA PHE A 617 -4.30 4.28 36.61
C PHE A 617 -3.18 3.51 35.85
N GLU A 618 -3.42 3.24 34.60
CA GLU A 618 -2.44 2.66 33.63
C GLU A 618 -2.44 3.42 32.31
N ARG A 619 -1.36 3.25 31.52
CA ARG A 619 -1.25 3.82 30.19
C ARG A 619 -1.84 2.87 29.14
N PRO A 620 -2.66 3.37 28.21
CA PRO A 620 -3.02 2.60 27.05
C PRO A 620 -1.82 2.49 26.11
N VAL A 621 -1.85 1.46 25.26
CA VAL A 621 -1.04 1.35 24.06
C VAL A 621 -1.94 1.70 22.88
N VAL A 622 -1.39 2.29 21.82
CA VAL A 622 -2.18 2.69 20.64
C VAL A 622 -1.75 1.88 19.43
N ILE A 623 -2.73 1.33 18.72
CA ILE A 623 -2.54 0.68 17.42
C ILE A 623 -3.05 1.65 16.36
N HIS A 624 -2.16 2.15 15.52
CA HIS A 624 -2.50 2.94 14.35
C HIS A 624 -2.75 2.00 13.18
N ARG A 625 -3.85 2.16 12.45
CA ARG A 625 -4.21 1.26 11.36
C ARG A 625 -4.85 2.01 10.20
N ALA A 626 -4.35 1.76 8.98
CA ALA A 626 -5.00 2.08 7.72
C ALA A 626 -5.08 0.83 6.84
N ILE A 627 -6.21 0.61 6.16
CA ILE A 627 -6.43 -0.51 5.25
C ILE A 627 -6.21 -0.09 3.80
N LEU A 628 -6.94 0.93 3.35
CA LEU A 628 -6.78 1.46 2.01
C LEU A 628 -5.47 2.26 1.87
N GLY A 629 -4.92 2.72 2.99
CA GLY A 629 -3.93 3.78 2.99
C GLY A 629 -4.62 5.09 2.60
N SER A 630 -4.12 5.85 1.59
CA SER A 630 -4.92 6.95 1.08
C SER A 630 -5.97 6.47 0.09
N VAL A 631 -7.19 7.03 0.17
CA VAL A 631 -8.29 6.70 -0.76
C VAL A 631 -7.91 7.05 -2.19
N GLU A 632 -7.15 8.14 -2.38
CA GLU A 632 -6.60 8.56 -3.67
C GLU A 632 -5.65 7.52 -4.26
N ARG A 633 -4.67 7.04 -3.46
CA ARG A 633 -3.72 6.02 -3.91
C ARG A 633 -4.41 4.69 -4.19
N MET A 634 -5.33 4.26 -3.32
CA MET A 634 -6.11 3.05 -3.55
C MET A 634 -6.95 3.17 -4.82
N SER A 635 -7.59 4.32 -5.07
CA SER A 635 -8.34 4.56 -6.31
C SER A 635 -7.46 4.43 -7.55
N ALA A 636 -6.21 4.95 -7.52
CA ALA A 636 -5.25 4.76 -8.62
C ALA A 636 -4.93 3.28 -8.87
N ILE A 637 -4.58 2.56 -7.81
CA ILE A 637 -4.24 1.13 -7.87
C ILE A 637 -5.41 0.32 -8.43
N LEU A 638 -6.64 0.61 -7.99
CA LEU A 638 -7.85 -0.04 -8.48
C LEU A 638 -8.16 0.28 -9.95
N MET A 639 -7.98 1.54 -10.39
CA MET A 639 -8.10 1.90 -11.82
C MET A 639 -7.17 1.04 -12.68
N GLU A 640 -5.91 0.91 -12.26
CA GLU A 640 -4.89 0.15 -12.98
C GLU A 640 -5.12 -1.36 -12.88
N HIS A 641 -5.51 -1.87 -11.71
CA HIS A 641 -5.83 -3.27 -11.48
C HIS A 641 -6.99 -3.74 -12.37
N TYR A 642 -8.10 -3.02 -12.34
CA TYR A 642 -9.28 -3.34 -13.14
C TYR A 642 -9.17 -2.86 -14.60
N ALA A 643 -8.12 -2.13 -14.98
CA ALA A 643 -8.00 -1.49 -16.30
C ALA A 643 -9.25 -0.65 -16.65
N GLY A 644 -9.83 0.05 -15.69
CA GLY A 644 -11.05 0.82 -15.82
C GLY A 644 -12.35 0.00 -15.96
N LYS A 645 -12.28 -1.33 -15.82
CA LYS A 645 -13.43 -2.24 -15.90
C LYS A 645 -13.94 -2.57 -14.49
N TRP A 646 -14.51 -1.58 -13.83
CA TRP A 646 -14.98 -1.65 -12.45
C TRP A 646 -15.94 -2.83 -12.19
N PRO A 647 -15.84 -3.54 -11.05
CA PRO A 647 -16.86 -4.47 -10.61
C PRO A 647 -18.18 -3.70 -10.34
N PHE A 648 -19.33 -4.34 -10.44
CA PHE A 648 -20.63 -3.68 -10.38
C PHE A 648 -20.79 -2.83 -9.11
N TRP A 649 -20.48 -3.37 -7.94
CA TRP A 649 -20.65 -2.68 -6.66
C TRP A 649 -19.85 -1.36 -6.54
N LEU A 650 -18.69 -1.28 -7.24
CA LEU A 650 -17.80 -0.11 -7.20
C LEU A 650 -17.89 0.76 -8.45
N SER A 651 -18.62 0.30 -9.46
CA SER A 651 -18.69 0.99 -10.74
C SER A 651 -19.43 2.32 -10.64
N PRO A 652 -18.87 3.38 -11.24
CA PRO A 652 -19.58 4.66 -11.35
C PRO A 652 -20.63 4.66 -12.47
N ARG A 653 -20.56 3.68 -13.39
CA ARG A 653 -21.44 3.50 -14.56
C ARG A 653 -22.01 2.09 -14.52
N GLN A 654 -23.07 1.89 -13.70
CA GLN A 654 -23.63 0.57 -13.50
C GLN A 654 -24.58 0.16 -14.62
N ILE A 655 -25.61 0.97 -14.91
CA ILE A 655 -26.65 0.62 -15.87
C ILE A 655 -26.92 1.77 -16.84
N MET A 656 -26.83 1.51 -18.13
CA MET A 656 -27.29 2.41 -19.20
C MET A 656 -28.59 1.90 -19.78
N VAL A 657 -29.66 2.67 -19.67
CA VAL A 657 -30.97 2.34 -20.30
C VAL A 657 -31.00 2.90 -21.72
N ALA A 658 -31.25 2.05 -22.71
CA ALA A 658 -31.18 2.39 -24.12
C ALA A 658 -32.53 2.06 -24.82
N PRO A 659 -33.39 3.03 -25.04
CA PRO A 659 -34.64 2.83 -25.83
C PRO A 659 -34.29 2.59 -27.30
N VAL A 660 -34.98 1.61 -27.94
CA VAL A 660 -34.84 1.25 -29.34
C VAL A 660 -35.33 2.37 -30.26
N ASP A 661 -36.36 3.07 -29.82
CA ASP A 661 -37.01 4.18 -30.53
C ASP A 661 -37.50 5.25 -29.55
N ALA A 662 -37.65 6.51 -30.00
CA ALA A 662 -38.08 7.63 -29.19
C ALA A 662 -39.47 7.42 -28.52
N LYS A 663 -40.34 6.61 -29.12
CA LYS A 663 -41.66 6.27 -28.55
C LYS A 663 -41.58 5.54 -27.21
N PHE A 664 -40.41 4.92 -26.90
CA PHE A 664 -40.15 4.20 -25.65
C PHE A 664 -39.42 5.04 -24.60
N ASN A 665 -39.14 6.31 -24.88
CA ASN A 665 -38.40 7.19 -23.98
C ASN A 665 -39.03 7.29 -22.58
N ASN A 666 -40.35 7.39 -22.50
CA ASN A 666 -41.06 7.50 -21.20
C ASN A 666 -40.85 6.23 -20.34
N TYR A 667 -40.91 5.07 -20.97
CA TYR A 667 -40.63 3.81 -20.26
C TYR A 667 -39.17 3.69 -19.86
N ALA A 668 -38.26 4.07 -20.74
CA ALA A 668 -36.81 4.07 -20.43
C ALA A 668 -36.46 4.99 -19.25
N GLN A 669 -37.10 6.17 -19.16
CA GLN A 669 -36.95 7.08 -18.01
C GLN A 669 -37.57 6.50 -16.73
N TRP A 670 -38.70 5.79 -16.86
CA TRP A 670 -39.33 5.10 -15.74
C TRP A 670 -38.40 3.99 -15.21
N VAL A 671 -37.82 3.16 -16.08
CA VAL A 671 -36.83 2.14 -15.70
C VAL A 671 -35.61 2.75 -14.99
N GLU A 672 -35.03 3.83 -15.56
CA GLU A 672 -33.90 4.55 -14.95
C GLU A 672 -34.26 5.07 -13.54
N ARG A 673 -35.48 5.67 -13.42
CA ARG A 673 -35.95 6.17 -12.12
C ARG A 673 -36.15 5.06 -11.10
N GLN A 674 -36.73 3.90 -11.50
CA GLN A 674 -36.87 2.75 -10.58
C GLN A 674 -35.49 2.26 -10.09
N LEU A 675 -34.53 2.10 -10.99
CA LEU A 675 -33.17 1.68 -10.62
C LEU A 675 -32.48 2.69 -9.70
N THR A 676 -32.66 3.98 -9.94
CA THR A 676 -32.12 5.06 -9.11
C THR A 676 -32.74 5.08 -7.71
N LEU A 677 -34.09 4.84 -7.59
CA LEU A 677 -34.78 4.73 -6.30
C LEU A 677 -34.28 3.51 -5.48
N HIS A 678 -33.81 2.45 -6.13
CA HIS A 678 -33.18 1.30 -5.48
C HIS A 678 -31.68 1.49 -5.21
N GLY A 679 -31.15 2.70 -5.42
CA GLY A 679 -29.77 3.05 -5.08
C GLY A 679 -28.71 2.70 -6.11
N TYR A 680 -29.10 2.36 -7.34
CA TYR A 680 -28.18 2.08 -8.44
C TYR A 680 -27.83 3.34 -9.24
N TYR A 681 -26.63 3.40 -9.80
CA TYR A 681 -26.23 4.44 -10.73
C TYR A 681 -26.72 4.09 -12.14
N ALA A 682 -27.92 4.50 -12.46
CA ALA A 682 -28.54 4.33 -13.76
C ALA A 682 -28.56 5.65 -14.53
N GLU A 683 -28.41 5.57 -15.86
CA GLU A 683 -28.56 6.70 -16.78
C GLU A 683 -29.29 6.23 -18.03
N VAL A 684 -29.98 7.16 -18.74
CA VAL A 684 -30.74 6.85 -19.94
C VAL A 684 -30.22 7.63 -21.14
N ASP A 685 -30.03 6.94 -22.27
CA ASP A 685 -29.64 7.58 -23.55
C ASP A 685 -30.88 7.90 -24.39
N LEU A 686 -31.42 9.11 -24.25
CA LEU A 686 -32.55 9.62 -25.01
C LEU A 686 -32.17 10.24 -26.37
N SER A 687 -30.89 10.14 -26.75
CA SER A 687 -30.46 10.73 -28.04
C SER A 687 -31.14 10.06 -29.23
N GLY A 688 -31.24 10.79 -30.35
CA GLY A 688 -31.76 10.28 -31.62
C GLY A 688 -30.86 9.28 -32.36
N LYS A 689 -29.84 8.72 -31.70
CA LYS A 689 -28.90 7.74 -32.26
C LYS A 689 -29.58 6.38 -32.40
N THR A 690 -29.12 5.60 -33.39
CA THR A 690 -29.57 4.20 -33.56
C THR A 690 -29.17 3.37 -32.31
N LEU A 691 -29.96 2.34 -32.00
CA LEU A 691 -29.67 1.42 -30.89
C LEU A 691 -28.23 0.88 -30.94
N SER A 692 -27.76 0.47 -32.14
CA SER A 692 -26.36 -0.03 -32.29
C SER A 692 -25.31 1.02 -31.86
N ASN A 693 -25.55 2.29 -32.15
CA ASN A 693 -24.64 3.37 -31.74
C ASN A 693 -24.73 3.64 -30.22
N LYS A 694 -25.95 3.64 -29.63
CA LYS A 694 -26.13 3.76 -28.18
C LYS A 694 -25.39 2.62 -27.45
N VAL A 695 -25.60 1.37 -27.87
CA VAL A 695 -24.92 0.20 -27.28
C VAL A 695 -23.41 0.31 -27.40
N ARG A 696 -22.88 0.68 -28.61
CA ARG A 696 -21.45 0.84 -28.82
C ARG A 696 -20.84 1.92 -27.92
N MET A 697 -21.49 3.06 -27.78
CA MET A 697 -21.04 4.15 -26.91
C MET A 697 -21.05 3.74 -25.45
N ALA A 698 -22.09 3.06 -24.99
CA ALA A 698 -22.17 2.54 -23.62
C ALA A 698 -21.09 1.49 -23.33
N GLN A 699 -20.77 0.62 -24.29
CA GLN A 699 -19.67 -0.34 -24.17
C GLN A 699 -18.30 0.35 -24.10
N GLN A 700 -18.08 1.38 -24.94
CA GLN A 700 -16.84 2.17 -24.91
C GLN A 700 -16.68 2.93 -23.57
N ALA A 701 -17.76 3.46 -23.02
CA ALA A 701 -17.81 4.13 -21.71
C ALA A 701 -17.72 3.15 -20.54
N GLN A 702 -17.62 1.84 -20.79
CA GLN A 702 -17.45 0.78 -19.79
C GLN A 702 -18.61 0.61 -18.81
N TRP A 703 -19.87 0.86 -19.26
CA TRP A 703 -21.05 0.51 -18.45
C TRP A 703 -21.08 -1.00 -18.14
N ASN A 704 -21.45 -1.37 -16.91
CA ASN A 704 -21.53 -2.78 -16.53
C ASN A 704 -22.65 -3.48 -17.29
N TYR A 705 -23.79 -2.81 -17.37
CA TYR A 705 -24.98 -3.32 -18.05
C TYR A 705 -25.61 -2.29 -18.97
N ILE A 706 -26.19 -2.76 -20.05
CA ILE A 706 -27.01 -1.97 -20.95
C ILE A 706 -28.39 -2.63 -20.96
N ALA A 707 -29.39 -1.91 -20.44
CA ALA A 707 -30.79 -2.31 -20.42
C ALA A 707 -31.50 -1.76 -21.67
N VAL A 708 -31.72 -2.63 -22.65
CA VAL A 708 -32.41 -2.27 -23.88
C VAL A 708 -33.92 -2.38 -23.66
N VAL A 709 -34.68 -1.38 -24.11
CA VAL A 709 -36.14 -1.34 -23.99
C VAL A 709 -36.79 -1.06 -25.32
N GLY A 710 -37.74 -1.90 -25.72
CA GLY A 710 -38.52 -1.85 -26.92
C GLY A 710 -39.97 -2.22 -26.65
N GLU A 711 -40.72 -2.60 -27.69
CA GLU A 711 -42.17 -2.86 -27.58
C GLU A 711 -42.48 -4.07 -26.70
N SER A 712 -41.69 -5.15 -26.80
CA SER A 712 -41.89 -6.35 -25.99
C SER A 712 -41.54 -6.12 -24.51
N GLU A 713 -40.50 -5.32 -24.24
CA GLU A 713 -40.07 -4.99 -22.88
C GLU A 713 -41.10 -4.11 -22.17
N VAL A 714 -41.68 -3.13 -22.89
CA VAL A 714 -42.77 -2.29 -22.35
C VAL A 714 -44.02 -3.12 -22.02
N ALA A 715 -44.42 -4.05 -22.89
CA ALA A 715 -45.59 -4.90 -22.69
C ALA A 715 -45.47 -5.84 -21.49
N ASN A 716 -44.22 -6.25 -21.16
CA ASN A 716 -43.93 -7.21 -20.08
C ASN A 716 -43.30 -6.55 -18.83
N LEU A 717 -43.27 -5.20 -18.74
CA LEU A 717 -42.57 -4.47 -17.68
C LEU A 717 -41.14 -5.00 -17.41
N ALA A 718 -40.39 -5.23 -18.48
CA ALA A 718 -39.10 -5.90 -18.50
C ALA A 718 -38.02 -5.09 -19.23
N VAL A 719 -36.81 -5.57 -19.24
CA VAL A 719 -35.69 -5.05 -20.03
C VAL A 719 -34.88 -6.20 -20.63
N THR A 720 -34.33 -6.01 -21.83
CA THR A 720 -33.32 -6.93 -22.38
C THR A 720 -31.94 -6.49 -21.88
N LEU A 721 -31.28 -7.30 -21.03
CA LEU A 721 -30.03 -6.96 -20.33
C LEU A 721 -28.81 -7.45 -21.09
N ARG A 722 -27.86 -6.55 -21.39
CA ARG A 722 -26.57 -6.84 -22.01
C ARG A 722 -25.43 -6.53 -21.04
N PRO A 723 -24.59 -7.49 -20.66
CA PRO A 723 -23.45 -7.24 -19.81
C PRO A 723 -22.27 -6.66 -20.60
N ARG A 724 -21.38 -5.96 -19.92
CA ARG A 724 -20.13 -5.46 -20.49
C ARG A 724 -19.29 -6.56 -21.08
N GLY A 725 -18.81 -6.35 -22.33
CA GLY A 725 -17.91 -7.27 -23.02
C GLY A 725 -18.55 -8.56 -23.56
N ALA A 726 -19.86 -8.73 -23.45
CA ALA A 726 -20.55 -9.87 -24.06
C ALA A 726 -21.13 -9.52 -25.43
N ASP A 727 -20.99 -10.43 -26.37
CA ASP A 727 -21.55 -10.29 -27.72
C ASP A 727 -23.07 -10.43 -27.74
N ARG A 728 -23.64 -11.18 -26.80
CA ARG A 728 -25.08 -11.49 -26.72
C ARG A 728 -25.70 -10.97 -25.42
N PRO A 729 -26.99 -10.62 -25.41
CA PRO A 729 -27.71 -10.30 -24.19
C PRO A 729 -27.79 -11.54 -23.27
N LEU A 730 -27.91 -11.31 -21.96
CA LEU A 730 -28.16 -12.37 -20.96
C LEU A 730 -29.58 -12.92 -21.07
N GLY A 731 -30.55 -12.06 -21.43
CA GLY A 731 -31.96 -12.39 -21.52
C GLY A 731 -32.84 -11.19 -21.23
N VAL A 732 -34.12 -11.47 -21.12
CA VAL A 732 -35.16 -10.52 -20.71
C VAL A 732 -35.36 -10.69 -19.20
N PHE A 733 -35.38 -9.60 -18.46
CA PHE A 733 -35.56 -9.57 -17.01
C PHE A 733 -36.70 -8.64 -16.68
N THR A 734 -37.65 -9.09 -15.88
CA THR A 734 -38.60 -8.22 -15.21
C THR A 734 -37.86 -7.26 -14.27
N MET A 735 -38.50 -6.18 -13.84
CA MET A 735 -37.85 -5.24 -12.91
C MET A 735 -37.49 -5.89 -11.57
N LEU A 736 -38.31 -6.82 -11.06
CA LEU A 736 -38.01 -7.55 -9.81
C LEU A 736 -36.79 -8.46 -9.96
N GLU A 737 -36.74 -9.26 -11.02
CA GLU A 737 -35.55 -10.10 -11.31
C GLU A 737 -34.29 -9.28 -11.52
N LEU A 738 -34.42 -8.09 -12.15
CA LEU A 738 -33.32 -7.19 -12.40
C LEU A 738 -32.76 -6.63 -11.09
N ILE A 739 -33.63 -6.19 -10.17
CA ILE A 739 -33.25 -5.67 -8.85
C ILE A 739 -32.60 -6.79 -8.04
N ALA A 740 -33.21 -7.97 -7.93
CA ALA A 740 -32.64 -9.11 -7.21
C ALA A 740 -31.24 -9.51 -7.73
N LYS A 741 -31.05 -9.48 -9.07
CA LYS A 741 -29.74 -9.70 -9.67
C LYS A 741 -28.73 -8.64 -9.25
N PHE A 742 -29.08 -7.37 -9.25
CA PHE A 742 -28.17 -6.27 -8.91
C PHE A 742 -27.90 -6.20 -7.40
N ASP A 743 -28.85 -6.57 -6.55
CA ASP A 743 -28.64 -6.71 -5.11
C ASP A 743 -27.57 -7.76 -4.81
N ALA A 744 -27.58 -8.89 -5.53
CA ALA A 744 -26.56 -9.93 -5.40
C ALA A 744 -25.15 -9.47 -5.84
N GLU A 745 -25.05 -8.44 -6.68
CA GLU A 745 -23.78 -7.83 -7.15
C GLU A 745 -23.43 -6.53 -6.40
N SER A 746 -24.24 -6.16 -5.40
CA SER A 746 -24.07 -4.94 -4.62
C SER A 746 -22.91 -5.04 -3.63
N MET A 747 -22.75 -4.01 -2.80
CA MET A 747 -21.60 -3.87 -1.89
C MET A 747 -21.43 -5.10 -1.02
N PRO A 748 -20.25 -5.76 -1.08
CA PRO A 748 -19.96 -6.93 -0.24
C PRO A 748 -19.87 -6.52 1.24
N SER A 749 -20.26 -7.43 2.13
CA SER A 749 -20.15 -7.28 3.58
C SER A 749 -19.55 -8.54 4.21
N SER A 750 -18.80 -8.37 5.31
CA SER A 750 -18.30 -9.50 6.12
C SER A 750 -19.43 -10.19 6.88
N GLN A 751 -20.50 -9.48 7.13
CA GLN A 751 -21.73 -9.96 7.73
C GLN A 751 -22.86 -9.80 6.72
N PRO A 752 -23.11 -10.80 5.86
CA PRO A 752 -24.33 -10.79 5.08
C PRO A 752 -25.52 -10.67 6.05
N LEU A 753 -26.54 -9.92 5.66
CA LEU A 753 -27.76 -9.80 6.45
C LEU A 753 -28.21 -11.25 6.80
N LYS A 754 -27.85 -11.69 8.00
CA LYS A 754 -28.33 -12.96 8.54
C LYS A 754 -29.72 -12.70 9.08
N ALA A 755 -30.59 -13.68 8.91
CA ALA A 755 -31.79 -13.78 9.71
C ALA A 755 -31.42 -13.58 11.19
N PHE A 756 -32.29 -12.90 11.93
CA PHE A 756 -32.10 -12.61 13.36
C PHE A 756 -31.65 -13.88 14.10
N GLU A 757 -30.50 -13.82 14.76
CA GLU A 757 -30.08 -14.96 15.61
C GLU A 757 -30.98 -14.96 16.86
N PRO A 758 -31.72 -16.06 17.12
CA PRO A 758 -32.57 -16.11 18.31
C PRO A 758 -31.72 -15.96 19.56
N PHE A 759 -32.22 -15.20 20.53
CA PHE A 759 -31.56 -15.01 21.81
C PHE A 759 -31.49 -16.32 22.58
N GLU A 760 -30.34 -16.97 22.64
CA GLU A 760 -30.12 -18.22 23.39
C GLU A 760 -29.93 -18.02 24.90
N GLY A 761 -29.94 -16.78 25.39
CA GLY A 761 -29.81 -16.49 26.80
C GLY A 761 -31.12 -16.66 27.59
N ARG A 762 -31.06 -17.20 28.81
CA ARG A 762 -32.17 -17.07 29.75
C ARG A 762 -32.38 -15.60 30.08
N LEU A 763 -33.55 -15.06 29.77
CA LEU A 763 -33.96 -13.76 30.28
C LEU A 763 -33.81 -13.79 31.84
N PRO A 764 -33.19 -12.77 32.46
CA PRO A 764 -33.17 -12.68 33.93
C PRO A 764 -34.63 -12.76 34.40
N GLN A 765 -34.95 -13.76 35.27
CA GLN A 765 -36.24 -13.80 35.89
C GLN A 765 -36.48 -12.47 36.58
N ALA A 766 -37.51 -11.74 36.13
CA ALA A 766 -37.93 -10.55 36.82
C ALA A 766 -38.16 -10.92 38.30
N SER A 767 -37.33 -10.40 39.20
CA SER A 767 -37.53 -10.59 40.63
C SER A 767 -38.87 -9.91 40.98
N ALA A 768 -39.91 -10.73 41.14
CA ALA A 768 -41.18 -10.29 41.66
C ALA A 768 -40.99 -9.91 43.14
N THR A 769 -40.49 -8.74 43.41
CA THR A 769 -40.76 -8.06 44.69
C THR A 769 -41.98 -7.16 44.47
N VAL A 770 -43.13 -7.81 44.53
CA VAL A 770 -44.39 -7.11 44.79
C VAL A 770 -44.33 -6.73 46.28
N THR A 771 -44.02 -5.49 46.58
CA THR A 771 -44.34 -4.90 47.91
C THR A 771 -45.86 -4.69 47.89
N GLU A 772 -46.59 -5.50 48.67
CA GLU A 772 -47.95 -5.22 49.10
C GLU A 772 -47.97 -3.87 49.84
N VAL A 773 -48.52 -2.87 49.19
CA VAL A 773 -48.92 -1.63 49.86
C VAL A 773 -50.37 -1.82 50.30
N ALA A 774 -50.56 -1.85 51.62
CA ALA A 774 -51.83 -2.00 52.31
C ALA A 774 -52.92 -1.07 51.75
N ALA A 775 -54.12 -1.64 51.54
CA ALA A 775 -55.33 -0.94 51.19
C ALA A 775 -55.71 0.10 52.24
N GLY A 776 -55.68 1.38 51.86
CA GLY A 776 -56.32 2.46 52.53
C GLY A 776 -57.52 2.94 51.74
N ASP A 777 -58.67 2.93 52.45
CA ASP A 777 -59.97 3.24 52.02
C ASP A 777 -60.12 4.68 51.49
N ALA A 778 -60.65 4.86 50.25
CA ALA A 778 -61.23 6.15 49.81
C ALA A 778 -62.21 5.92 48.64
N SER A 779 -63.47 6.05 49.03
CA SER A 779 -64.61 6.10 48.13
C SER A 779 -64.64 7.38 47.24
N LYS A 780 -65.21 7.17 46.01
CA LYS A 780 -65.81 8.16 45.13
C LYS A 780 -64.91 9.09 44.28
N THR A 781 -64.72 8.78 43.02
CA THR A 781 -65.30 9.63 41.94
C THR A 781 -65.21 8.92 40.57
N SER A 782 -66.20 9.21 39.78
CA SER A 782 -66.56 8.57 38.51
C SER A 782 -65.56 8.76 37.36
N GLY A 783 -65.42 7.75 36.50
CA GLY A 783 -65.38 7.89 35.06
C GLY A 783 -64.01 8.07 34.42
N GLN A 784 -63.42 6.99 34.10
CA GLN A 784 -62.94 6.62 32.77
C GLN A 784 -62.15 5.31 32.86
N LYS A 785 -62.73 4.26 32.32
CA LYS A 785 -62.04 2.98 32.18
C LYS A 785 -60.94 3.10 31.10
N GLY A 786 -59.74 3.34 31.53
CA GLY A 786 -58.57 3.06 30.74
C GLY A 786 -58.30 1.56 30.74
N LYS A 787 -58.61 0.83 29.70
CA LYS A 787 -58.15 -0.54 29.48
C LYS A 787 -56.63 -0.54 29.37
N VAL A 788 -55.95 -1.01 30.42
CA VAL A 788 -54.60 -1.48 30.27
C VAL A 788 -54.63 -2.77 29.44
N LEU A 789 -54.38 -2.65 28.17
CA LEU A 789 -54.14 -3.76 27.27
C LEU A 789 -52.87 -4.49 27.68
N GLN A 790 -52.98 -5.67 28.32
CA GLN A 790 -51.98 -6.68 28.26
C GLN A 790 -51.80 -7.06 26.78
N ARG A 791 -50.73 -6.61 26.13
CA ARG A 791 -50.41 -6.98 24.79
C ARG A 791 -50.06 -8.46 24.75
N GLN A 792 -50.96 -9.30 24.27
CA GLN A 792 -50.60 -10.63 23.82
C GLN A 792 -49.86 -10.52 22.49
N SER A 793 -48.83 -11.29 22.36
CA SER A 793 -47.84 -11.27 21.26
C SER A 793 -48.36 -11.92 19.95
N SER A 794 -49.68 -12.01 19.74
CA SER A 794 -50.24 -12.59 18.51
C SER A 794 -51.62 -12.08 18.19
N LEU A 795 -51.81 -11.56 16.97
CA LEU A 795 -53.14 -11.37 16.38
C LEU A 795 -53.66 -12.70 15.89
N SER A 796 -54.75 -13.20 16.46
CA SER A 796 -55.46 -14.37 15.93
C SER A 796 -56.43 -13.91 14.83
N VAL A 797 -56.05 -14.10 13.57
CA VAL A 797 -56.97 -13.87 12.45
C VAL A 797 -58.03 -14.98 12.45
N ARG A 798 -59.22 -14.69 12.96
CA ARG A 798 -60.41 -15.53 12.84
C ARG A 798 -61.51 -14.80 12.12
N LYS A 799 -61.89 -15.29 10.92
CA LYS A 799 -63.05 -15.00 10.08
C LYS A 799 -62.99 -13.80 9.11
N PRO A 800 -63.83 -13.75 8.06
CA PRO A 800 -63.62 -12.86 6.92
C PRO A 800 -63.57 -11.40 7.31
N MET A 801 -62.62 -10.69 6.69
CA MET A 801 -62.22 -9.37 7.05
C MET A 801 -63.27 -8.31 6.82
N GLY A 802 -63.59 -7.52 7.90
CA GLY A 802 -64.22 -6.23 7.79
C GLY A 802 -63.18 -5.12 8.00
N LEU A 803 -63.51 -3.90 7.74
CA LEU A 803 -62.66 -2.69 7.85
C LEU A 803 -61.88 -2.58 9.18
N GLU A 804 -62.42 -3.11 10.30
CA GLU A 804 -61.80 -3.06 11.63
C GLU A 804 -60.54 -3.93 11.73
N VAL A 805 -60.36 -4.93 10.88
CA VAL A 805 -59.18 -5.82 10.86
C VAL A 805 -58.00 -5.15 10.13
N GLU A 806 -58.28 -4.32 9.14
CA GLU A 806 -57.24 -3.59 8.37
C GLU A 806 -56.56 -2.54 9.24
N ASP A 807 -57.30 -1.83 10.10
CA ASP A 807 -56.76 -0.83 11.01
C ASP A 807 -55.87 -1.44 12.12
N ASP A 808 -56.28 -2.58 12.67
CA ASP A 808 -55.49 -3.29 13.68
C ASP A 808 -54.19 -3.87 13.10
N VAL A 809 -54.23 -4.39 11.89
CA VAL A 809 -53.04 -4.89 11.17
C VAL A 809 -52.12 -3.72 10.73
N GLU A 810 -52.70 -2.64 10.26
CA GLU A 810 -51.98 -1.42 9.89
C GLU A 810 -51.16 -0.87 11.06
N HIS A 811 -51.77 -0.76 12.26
CA HIS A 811 -51.10 -0.28 13.45
C HIS A 811 -50.00 -1.24 13.94
N PHE A 812 -50.17 -2.55 13.79
CA PHE A 812 -49.17 -3.55 14.12
C PHE A 812 -47.95 -3.47 13.16
N LEU A 813 -48.21 -3.35 11.86
CA LEU A 813 -47.19 -3.24 10.83
C LEU A 813 -46.41 -1.91 10.85
N GLU A 814 -46.90 -0.92 11.60
CA GLU A 814 -46.11 0.31 11.84
C GLU A 814 -44.75 0.03 12.49
N HIS A 815 -44.69 -1.01 13.35
CA HIS A 815 -43.52 -1.37 14.12
C HIS A 815 -42.95 -2.76 13.82
N HIS A 816 -43.61 -3.55 12.99
CA HIS A 816 -43.24 -4.93 12.69
C HIS A 816 -43.28 -5.19 11.17
N PRO A 817 -42.31 -5.89 10.59
CA PRO A 817 -42.28 -6.20 9.16
C PRO A 817 -43.27 -7.30 8.75
N TYR A 818 -43.79 -8.10 9.71
CA TYR A 818 -44.73 -9.21 9.46
C TYR A 818 -45.88 -9.21 10.46
N VAL A 819 -47.00 -9.85 10.10
CA VAL A 819 -48.24 -9.89 10.89
C VAL A 819 -48.08 -10.49 12.30
N LYS A 820 -47.11 -11.35 12.50
CA LYS A 820 -46.76 -11.92 13.82
C LYS A 820 -45.34 -11.58 14.32
N GLY A 821 -44.82 -10.40 14.00
CA GLY A 821 -43.56 -9.94 14.56
C GLY A 821 -42.50 -9.67 13.51
N PHE A 822 -41.28 -10.24 13.66
CA PHE A 822 -40.11 -9.92 12.85
C PHE A 822 -39.73 -11.01 11.85
N GLU A 823 -40.45 -12.14 11.80
CA GLU A 823 -40.22 -13.20 10.82
C GLU A 823 -41.48 -13.56 10.07
N PRO A 824 -41.42 -13.95 8.78
CA PRO A 824 -42.55 -14.40 8.02
C PRO A 824 -43.11 -15.72 8.56
N THR A 825 -44.38 -15.81 8.70
CA THR A 825 -45.10 -16.98 9.21
C THR A 825 -46.22 -17.40 8.32
N SER A 826 -46.88 -18.56 8.64
CA SER A 826 -48.09 -18.96 7.95
C SER A 826 -49.22 -17.90 8.04
N ALA A 827 -49.21 -17.04 9.08
CA ALA A 827 -50.19 -15.96 9.21
C ALA A 827 -50.01 -14.88 8.14
N ASP A 828 -48.76 -14.58 7.77
CA ASP A 828 -48.49 -13.63 6.69
C ASP A 828 -48.90 -14.19 5.33
N ARG A 829 -48.65 -15.48 5.09
CA ARG A 829 -49.14 -16.16 3.88
C ARG A 829 -50.64 -16.17 3.82
N ASP A 830 -51.32 -16.58 4.90
CA ASP A 830 -52.75 -16.72 4.94
C ASP A 830 -53.44 -15.35 4.75
N LEU A 831 -52.88 -14.26 5.30
CA LEU A 831 -53.36 -12.91 5.07
C LEU A 831 -53.08 -12.44 3.63
N TYR A 832 -51.91 -12.73 3.08
CA TYR A 832 -51.55 -12.43 1.70
C TYR A 832 -52.52 -13.11 0.72
N ASP A 833 -52.76 -14.44 0.91
CA ASP A 833 -53.65 -15.22 0.06
C ASP A 833 -55.10 -14.66 0.14
N GLN A 834 -55.56 -14.21 1.32
CA GLN A 834 -56.87 -13.58 1.48
C GLN A 834 -56.96 -12.23 0.76
N LEU A 835 -55.96 -11.39 0.84
CA LEU A 835 -55.93 -10.06 0.17
C LEU A 835 -55.77 -10.18 -1.35
N SER A 836 -54.95 -11.13 -1.81
CA SER A 836 -54.70 -11.35 -3.24
C SER A 836 -55.91 -11.94 -4.01
N HIS A 837 -56.77 -12.71 -3.31
CA HIS A 837 -57.98 -13.31 -3.89
C HIS A 837 -59.24 -12.44 -3.75
N ALA A 838 -59.18 -11.36 -2.98
CA ALA A 838 -60.26 -10.43 -2.88
C ALA A 838 -60.33 -9.54 -4.15
N GLU A 839 -61.43 -9.52 -4.89
CA GLU A 839 -61.67 -8.60 -6.02
C GLU A 839 -61.80 -7.10 -5.55
N ARG A 840 -60.92 -6.69 -4.62
CA ARG A 840 -60.95 -5.35 -4.02
C ARG A 840 -59.75 -4.53 -4.45
N GLU A 841 -59.94 -3.22 -4.40
CA GLU A 841 -58.87 -2.25 -4.58
C GLU A 841 -57.70 -2.57 -3.61
N PHE A 842 -56.47 -2.35 -4.09
CA PHE A 842 -55.23 -2.49 -3.37
C PHE A 842 -55.28 -1.87 -1.96
N PRO A 843 -54.65 -2.44 -0.92
CA PRO A 843 -54.70 -1.87 0.42
C PRO A 843 -54.35 -0.38 0.43
N GLN A 844 -55.22 0.43 1.00
CA GLN A 844 -55.09 1.90 0.96
C GLN A 844 -54.20 2.43 2.09
N THR A 845 -53.97 1.63 3.14
CA THR A 845 -53.17 2.02 4.28
C THR A 845 -51.66 1.82 4.03
N PRO A 846 -50.77 2.75 4.41
CA PRO A 846 -49.38 2.74 4.00
C PRO A 846 -48.57 1.51 4.48
N ASN A 847 -48.77 1.05 5.71
CA ASN A 847 -48.02 -0.05 6.28
C ASN A 847 -48.49 -1.41 5.80
N LEU A 848 -49.81 -1.59 5.62
CA LEU A 848 -50.37 -2.78 5.05
C LEU A 848 -49.97 -2.95 3.58
N ARG A 849 -49.95 -1.84 2.83
CA ARG A 849 -49.48 -1.79 1.45
C ARG A 849 -47.99 -2.16 1.36
N ARG A 850 -47.13 -1.55 2.20
CA ARG A 850 -45.71 -1.89 2.28
C ARG A 850 -45.52 -3.36 2.61
N TRP A 851 -46.28 -3.89 3.57
CA TRP A 851 -46.21 -5.29 3.94
C TRP A 851 -46.63 -6.19 2.79
N PHE A 852 -47.74 -5.88 2.11
CA PHE A 852 -48.24 -6.65 0.97
C PHE A 852 -47.23 -6.72 -0.17
N GLU A 853 -46.69 -5.57 -0.55
CA GLU A 853 -45.61 -5.46 -1.57
C GLU A 853 -44.35 -6.25 -1.14
N HIS A 854 -44.03 -6.27 0.15
CA HIS A 854 -42.92 -7.06 0.68
C HIS A 854 -43.16 -8.56 0.61
N ILE A 855 -44.35 -9.03 1.02
CA ILE A 855 -44.73 -10.44 0.95
C ILE A 855 -44.80 -10.92 -0.50
N GLU A 856 -45.22 -10.07 -1.42
CA GLU A 856 -45.24 -10.39 -2.86
C GLU A 856 -43.86 -10.66 -3.44
N THR A 857 -42.81 -10.18 -2.82
CA THR A 857 -41.41 -10.46 -3.25
C THR A 857 -40.98 -11.93 -3.04
N PHE A 858 -41.68 -12.66 -2.18
CA PHE A 858 -41.41 -14.10 -1.96
C PHE A 858 -42.19 -14.96 -2.96
N THR A 859 -41.54 -16.00 -3.49
CA THR A 859 -42.21 -16.95 -4.36
C THR A 859 -43.28 -17.74 -3.60
N GLU A 860 -44.29 -18.26 -4.31
CA GLU A 860 -45.32 -19.14 -3.70
C GLU A 860 -44.70 -20.35 -2.98
N VAL A 861 -43.57 -20.90 -3.50
CA VAL A 861 -42.83 -22.02 -2.91
C VAL A 861 -42.21 -21.61 -1.58
N GLU A 862 -41.62 -20.43 -1.50
CA GLU A 862 -41.02 -19.90 -0.27
C GLU A 862 -42.09 -19.64 0.80
N ARG A 863 -43.19 -18.99 0.43
CA ARG A 863 -44.32 -18.72 1.33
C ARG A 863 -44.94 -20.00 1.90
N ARG A 864 -45.01 -21.10 1.14
CA ARG A 864 -45.48 -22.43 1.61
C ARG A 864 -44.54 -23.08 2.66
N GLN A 865 -43.27 -22.68 2.69
CA GLN A 865 -42.27 -23.20 3.63
C GLN A 865 -42.23 -22.43 4.95
N TRP A 866 -42.97 -21.33 5.10
CA TRP A 866 -42.95 -20.54 6.30
C TRP A 866 -43.51 -21.31 7.52
N PRO A 867 -42.94 -21.07 8.72
CA PRO A 867 -43.32 -21.79 9.93
C PRO A 867 -44.81 -21.62 10.23
N THR A 868 -45.46 -22.72 10.58
CA THR A 868 -46.83 -22.67 11.08
C THR A 868 -46.88 -21.96 12.42
N THR A 869 -47.76 -20.96 12.54
CA THR A 869 -48.00 -20.31 13.81
C THR A 869 -48.81 -21.24 14.70
N ASN A 870 -48.28 -21.65 15.85
CA ASN A 870 -48.98 -22.29 16.95
C ASN A 870 -49.79 -21.28 17.73
#